data_b3d5cc91627906c82cb4bbcbc899a484
#
_entry.id   b3d5cc91627906c82cb4bbcbc899a484
#
_cell.length_a   1.000
_cell.length_b   1.000
_cell.length_c   1.000
_cell.angle_alpha   90.00
_cell.angle_beta   90.00
_cell.angle_gamma   90.00
#
_symmetry.space_group_name_H-M   'P 1'
#
loop_
_entity.id
_entity.type
_entity.pdbx_description
1 polymer ?
#
loop_
_entity_poly.entity_id
_entity_poly.type
_entity_poly.pdbx_seq_one_letter_code
_entity_poly.pdbx_strand_id
1 'polypeptide(L)'
;MALEVELEKKKLEYTNEKGEKVRVDVDQDQTEKEEEVFESNHYANLAEELDQTEINKIGKQLITAYEDDKSSRKDWEDQYSKGLKMLGVVVEDRSDPFPGASGVHHPLMSEAATQFQARAISEMFPAGGPVKTQIIGKQTNKKLEQAQRVQDFMNYQVTNQITDYFNELDQMLFYLALAGSAFKKIYFDNGLDRICSKFVPAEEFVISYQNTDLETAERYTQVMKMSSNELKKQQIDGFYRDVPLTKYSSSDTKDQDQVTQTMQRLEGMSPSMADKMHTLLEVHANLDLGEDENGIALPYIVTIDYDSTAVLAIRRNWKEEDTLKRKRTYFIHYKYLPGLGFYGFGLIQMIGGLQHASTGALRALLDSAAFANLNGGFRAKGARIEGGDITVSPGEWVEVEAYGDDLRKSFIPLPFKEPSPTLLQLLGVLTESGRRFASIADAMVGQSAGSGPVGTTIALIEQGSKVFSAIHKRLHQAQGREFKLIYELNGEYLDDEYPYDVIGERKTIRRKDFSSDISVVPVSDPNIFSQAQRIALAQTGLQLAQQAPNIIDVKEAYRRFLQSLNIPDYNDLMIQEDEIPRRDPVSENMALLNGKPIKVFEEQDHAAHIAVHQQFINDPRFAGNPEAKQILYGQMLAHIGQHMAFLYQQQMQSQVPDGMPTSSGEFNKEFNDEKPKEITIEEENRIAAAAAQAAQNLMGTMPPSPEQEKQNMEMQEKQANLQLKGEELKIRKARFEEGVKNNERLQNRKDAETKAKIVEAASRIVKREG
;
A
#
# COMPACT_ATOMS: atom_id res chain seq x y z
N MET A 1 18.63 35.20 33.74
CA MET A 1 18.29 36.16 34.81
C MET A 1 16.97 35.71 35.38
N ALA A 2 17.02 34.80 36.36
CA ALA A 2 15.86 34.24 37.03
C ALA A 2 15.30 35.29 38.00
N LEU A 3 14.04 35.62 37.85
CA LEU A 3 13.30 36.43 38.82
C LEU A 3 12.75 35.48 39.89
N GLU A 4 13.44 35.40 41.02
CA GLU A 4 12.88 34.87 42.26
C GLU A 4 11.80 35.88 42.76
N VAL A 5 10.54 35.43 42.76
CA VAL A 5 9.44 36.10 43.42
C VAL A 5 9.30 35.48 44.81
N GLU A 6 9.80 36.20 45.84
CA GLU A 6 9.51 35.85 47.23
C GLU A 6 8.02 36.15 47.51
N LEU A 7 7.24 35.08 47.72
CA LEU A 7 5.88 35.16 48.25
C LEU A 7 5.91 35.36 49.77
N GLU A 8 5.63 36.58 50.23
CA GLU A 8 5.43 36.86 51.64
C GLU A 8 4.24 36.07 52.21
N LYS A 9 4.52 35.25 53.22
CA LYS A 9 3.51 34.53 54.02
C LYS A 9 2.57 35.53 54.68
N LYS A 10 1.33 35.65 54.23
CA LYS A 10 0.28 36.43 54.89
C LYS A 10 -0.19 35.70 56.16
N LYS A 11 0.19 36.19 57.30
CA LYS A 11 -0.39 35.83 58.59
C LYS A 11 -1.64 36.64 58.82
N LEU A 12 -2.79 35.99 58.99
CA LEU A 12 -4.03 36.67 59.38
C LEU A 12 -4.10 36.72 60.87
N GLU A 13 -4.05 37.97 61.44
CA GLU A 13 -4.30 38.28 62.87
C GLU A 13 -5.72 38.82 63.00
N TYR A 14 -6.53 38.25 63.87
CA TYR A 14 -7.80 38.81 64.24
C TYR A 14 -7.94 38.87 65.78
N THR A 15 -8.68 39.80 66.27
CA THR A 15 -8.92 39.99 67.71
C THR A 15 -10.29 39.41 68.05
N ASN A 16 -10.35 38.46 69.01
CA ASN A 16 -11.63 37.91 69.46
C ASN A 16 -12.39 38.83 70.33
N GLU A 17 -13.67 38.57 70.64
CA GLU A 17 -14.54 39.36 71.42
C GLU A 17 -14.06 39.63 72.90
N LYS A 18 -12.97 38.93 73.31
CA LYS A 18 -12.35 39.13 74.65
C LYS A 18 -11.06 39.95 74.58
N GLY A 19 -10.72 40.52 73.40
CA GLY A 19 -9.57 41.39 73.23
C GLY A 19 -8.23 40.72 73.12
N GLU A 20 -8.19 39.35 72.91
CA GLU A 20 -6.98 38.61 72.72
C GLU A 20 -6.69 38.47 71.23
N LYS A 21 -5.39 38.64 70.84
CA LYS A 21 -4.92 38.45 69.49
C LYS A 21 -4.71 36.96 69.21
N VAL A 22 -5.53 36.42 68.37
CA VAL A 22 -5.38 35.03 67.95
C VAL A 22 -4.69 35.03 66.57
N ARG A 23 -3.57 34.26 66.48
CA ARG A 23 -2.88 33.97 65.23
C ARG A 23 -3.38 32.65 64.74
N VAL A 24 -3.92 32.57 63.55
CA VAL A 24 -4.27 31.33 62.87
C VAL A 24 -3.23 31.15 61.78
N ASP A 25 -2.36 30.16 61.95
CA ASP A 25 -1.59 29.61 60.86
C ASP A 25 -2.57 28.74 60.07
N VAL A 26 -2.95 29.15 58.88
CA VAL A 26 -3.73 28.34 57.98
C VAL A 26 -2.75 27.35 57.37
N ASP A 27 -2.81 26.13 57.85
CA ASP A 27 -2.12 25.01 57.21
C ASP A 27 -2.73 24.84 55.80
N GLN A 28 -2.01 25.29 54.78
CA GLN A 28 -2.33 25.09 53.38
C GLN A 28 -2.00 23.66 52.87
N ASP A 29 -1.55 22.80 53.81
CA ASP A 29 -1.06 21.44 53.45
C ASP A 29 -2.13 20.46 52.94
N GLN A 30 -3.43 20.83 52.98
CA GLN A 30 -4.46 19.88 52.45
C GLN A 30 -5.02 20.26 51.08
N THR A 31 -4.87 21.53 50.66
CA THR A 31 -5.30 21.93 49.31
C THR A 31 -4.18 21.82 48.27
N GLU A 32 -2.91 21.91 48.67
CA GLU A 32 -1.77 21.72 47.78
C GLU A 32 -1.54 20.25 47.39
N LYS A 33 -2.05 19.29 48.16
CA LYS A 33 -1.92 17.85 47.81
C LYS A 33 -2.85 17.38 46.69
N GLU A 34 -3.91 18.09 46.40
CA GLU A 34 -4.80 17.77 45.28
C GLU A 34 -4.37 18.45 43.96
N GLU A 35 -3.65 19.57 44.00
CA GLU A 35 -3.09 20.23 42.81
C GLU A 35 -1.71 19.72 42.39
N GLU A 36 -0.90 19.16 43.29
CA GLU A 36 0.43 18.58 42.97
C GLU A 36 0.38 17.28 42.20
N VAL A 37 -0.77 16.63 42.08
CA VAL A 37 -0.91 15.32 41.39
C VAL A 37 -0.79 15.46 39.84
N PHE A 38 -0.85 16.64 39.27
CA PHE A 38 -0.89 16.85 37.83
C PHE A 38 0.28 17.64 37.21
N GLU A 39 1.30 18.02 37.98
CA GLU A 39 2.57 18.52 37.39
C GLU A 39 3.51 17.41 36.89
N SER A 40 3.00 16.18 36.79
CA SER A 40 3.79 15.06 36.26
C SER A 40 4.04 15.24 34.76
N ASN A 41 5.23 14.85 34.32
CA ASN A 41 5.56 14.78 32.91
C ASN A 41 4.41 14.11 32.14
N HIS A 42 3.93 14.74 31.04
CA HIS A 42 2.79 14.26 30.24
C HIS A 42 2.90 12.77 29.88
N TYR A 43 4.13 12.28 29.69
CA TYR A 43 4.45 10.90 29.32
C TYR A 43 4.70 9.97 30.52
N ALA A 44 4.55 10.43 31.74
CA ALA A 44 4.74 9.63 32.95
C ALA A 44 3.72 8.48 33.03
N ASN A 45 4.10 7.44 33.79
CA ASN A 45 3.20 6.33 34.10
C ASN A 45 2.32 6.71 35.30
N LEU A 46 1.09 7.15 35.04
CA LEU A 46 0.14 7.55 36.09
C LEU A 46 -0.16 6.43 37.10
N ALA A 47 0.11 5.17 36.76
CA ALA A 47 -0.05 4.06 37.69
C ALA A 47 0.94 4.09 38.87
N GLU A 48 1.98 4.91 38.81
CA GLU A 48 2.93 5.12 39.93
C GLU A 48 2.44 6.21 40.88
N GLU A 49 1.59 7.13 40.41
CA GLU A 49 1.14 8.31 41.13
C GLU A 49 -0.24 8.09 41.79
N LEU A 50 -1.11 7.31 41.15
CA LEU A 50 -2.48 7.05 41.62
C LEU A 50 -2.51 6.14 42.84
N ASP A 51 -3.57 6.28 43.67
CA ASP A 51 -3.78 5.40 44.82
C ASP A 51 -4.03 3.94 44.43
N GLN A 52 -3.43 2.99 45.17
CA GLN A 52 -3.55 1.57 44.88
C GLN A 52 -4.99 1.07 44.84
N THR A 53 -5.90 1.69 45.59
CA THR A 53 -7.33 1.34 45.63
C THR A 53 -8.00 1.68 44.30
N GLU A 54 -7.69 2.86 43.74
CA GLU A 54 -8.20 3.30 42.45
C GLU A 54 -7.65 2.47 41.31
N ILE A 55 -6.35 2.22 41.32
CA ILE A 55 -5.69 1.34 40.33
C ILE A 55 -6.37 -0.03 40.27
N ASN A 56 -6.58 -0.65 41.45
CA ASN A 56 -7.24 -1.94 41.55
C ASN A 56 -8.70 -1.92 41.06
N LYS A 57 -9.41 -0.82 41.28
CA LYS A 57 -10.78 -0.61 40.78
C LYS A 57 -10.79 -0.52 39.27
N ILE A 58 -9.90 0.30 38.69
CA ILE A 58 -9.75 0.46 37.24
C ILE A 58 -9.39 -0.88 36.59
N GLY A 59 -8.39 -1.59 37.13
CA GLY A 59 -7.96 -2.89 36.61
C GLY A 59 -9.12 -3.89 36.56
N LYS A 60 -9.89 -4.04 37.65
CA LYS A 60 -11.05 -4.92 37.69
C LYS A 60 -12.15 -4.52 36.71
N GLN A 61 -12.46 -3.23 36.61
CA GLN A 61 -13.46 -2.74 35.68
C GLN A 61 -13.09 -3.02 34.22
N LEU A 62 -11.81 -2.80 33.85
CA LEU A 62 -11.35 -3.03 32.49
C LEU A 62 -11.25 -4.53 32.13
N ILE A 63 -10.87 -5.38 33.09
CA ILE A 63 -10.87 -6.83 32.88
C ILE A 63 -12.29 -7.33 32.66
N THR A 64 -13.26 -6.95 33.52
CA THR A 64 -14.66 -7.34 33.33
C THR A 64 -15.18 -6.88 31.97
N ALA A 65 -14.87 -5.64 31.60
CA ALA A 65 -15.25 -5.07 30.32
C ALA A 65 -14.61 -5.81 29.13
N TYR A 66 -13.35 -6.27 29.24
CA TYR A 66 -12.69 -7.12 28.26
C TYR A 66 -13.36 -8.49 28.14
N GLU A 67 -13.74 -9.13 29.26
CA GLU A 67 -14.43 -10.42 29.27
C GLU A 67 -15.81 -10.33 28.60
N ASP A 68 -16.54 -9.24 28.85
CA ASP A 68 -17.82 -8.96 28.19
C ASP A 68 -17.62 -8.79 26.66
N ASP A 69 -16.63 -8.00 26.24
CA ASP A 69 -16.32 -7.80 24.84
C ASP A 69 -15.89 -9.12 24.16
N LYS A 70 -15.06 -9.93 24.82
CA LYS A 70 -14.65 -11.25 24.34
C LYS A 70 -15.84 -12.20 24.24
N SER A 71 -16.71 -12.21 25.23
CA SER A 71 -17.94 -13.01 25.22
C SER A 71 -18.85 -12.63 24.06
N SER A 72 -18.95 -11.35 23.72
CA SER A 72 -19.80 -10.86 22.62
C SER A 72 -19.40 -11.38 21.23
N ARG A 73 -18.13 -11.80 21.04
CA ARG A 73 -17.61 -12.31 19.76
C ARG A 73 -17.39 -13.83 19.73
N LYS A 74 -17.82 -14.56 20.75
CA LYS A 74 -17.59 -16.01 20.88
C LYS A 74 -18.04 -16.80 19.65
N ASP A 75 -19.20 -16.49 19.09
CA ASP A 75 -19.70 -17.15 17.87
C ASP A 75 -18.81 -16.93 16.67
N TRP A 76 -18.20 -15.75 16.55
CA TRP A 76 -17.20 -15.45 15.53
C TRP A 76 -15.92 -16.28 15.73
N GLU A 77 -15.42 -16.40 16.97
CA GLU A 77 -14.25 -17.22 17.30
C GLU A 77 -14.48 -18.70 17.00
N ASP A 78 -15.67 -19.21 17.33
CA ASP A 78 -16.08 -20.60 17.03
C ASP A 78 -16.13 -20.86 15.52
N GLN A 79 -16.69 -19.93 14.73
CA GLN A 79 -16.74 -20.05 13.27
C GLN A 79 -15.34 -19.99 12.67
N TYR A 80 -14.49 -19.09 13.16
CA TYR A 80 -13.13 -18.94 12.72
C TYR A 80 -12.29 -20.19 13.02
N SER A 81 -12.36 -20.73 14.25
CA SER A 81 -11.71 -21.97 14.64
C SER A 81 -12.12 -23.17 13.76
N LYS A 82 -13.43 -23.30 13.47
CA LYS A 82 -13.94 -24.33 12.53
C LYS A 82 -13.41 -24.11 11.12
N GLY A 83 -13.35 -22.86 10.68
CA GLY A 83 -12.86 -22.49 9.36
C GLY A 83 -11.37 -22.80 9.18
N LEU A 84 -10.55 -22.57 10.19
CA LEU A 84 -9.12 -22.91 10.16
C LEU A 84 -8.88 -24.40 9.93
N LYS A 85 -9.69 -25.29 10.52
CA LYS A 85 -9.61 -26.73 10.27
C LYS A 85 -9.91 -27.11 8.82
N MET A 86 -10.73 -26.30 8.12
CA MET A 86 -11.07 -26.53 6.71
C MET A 86 -9.92 -26.23 5.75
N LEU A 87 -8.82 -25.59 6.21
CA LEU A 87 -7.61 -25.41 5.39
C LEU A 87 -6.99 -26.74 4.97
N GLY A 88 -7.19 -27.79 5.75
CA GLY A 88 -6.72 -29.12 5.40
C GLY A 88 -5.21 -29.31 5.48
N VAL A 89 -4.53 -28.51 6.29
CA VAL A 89 -3.08 -28.62 6.52
C VAL A 89 -2.71 -29.94 7.19
N VAL A 90 -3.60 -30.44 8.06
CA VAL A 90 -3.44 -31.72 8.77
C VAL A 90 -4.48 -32.71 8.29
N VAL A 91 -4.05 -33.92 7.96
CA VAL A 91 -4.95 -35.04 7.65
C VAL A 91 -5.61 -35.52 8.94
N GLU A 92 -6.93 -35.53 8.98
CA GLU A 92 -7.69 -35.97 10.18
C GLU A 92 -7.73 -37.49 10.23
N ASP A 93 -7.41 -38.07 11.40
CA ASP A 93 -7.72 -39.49 11.67
C ASP A 93 -9.20 -39.61 12.01
N ARG A 94 -9.99 -40.22 11.10
CA ARG A 94 -11.42 -40.36 11.25
C ARG A 94 -11.83 -41.80 11.61
N SER A 95 -12.70 -41.89 12.61
CA SER A 95 -13.34 -43.13 13.00
C SER A 95 -14.80 -43.25 12.52
N ASP A 96 -15.38 -42.14 12.05
CA ASP A 96 -16.72 -42.07 11.52
C ASP A 96 -16.69 -41.84 9.99
N PRO A 97 -17.49 -42.58 9.18
CA PRO A 97 -18.49 -43.59 9.54
C PRO A 97 -17.89 -44.96 9.87
N PHE A 98 -16.57 -45.15 9.71
CA PHE A 98 -15.84 -46.39 10.05
C PHE A 98 -14.35 -46.03 10.36
N PRO A 99 -13.66 -46.85 11.17
CA PRO A 99 -12.23 -46.65 11.45
C PRO A 99 -11.40 -46.70 10.16
N GLY A 100 -10.57 -45.65 9.94
CA GLY A 100 -9.76 -45.51 8.72
C GLY A 100 -10.50 -44.83 7.57
N ALA A 101 -11.66 -44.22 7.80
CA ALA A 101 -12.31 -43.35 6.82
C ALA A 101 -11.40 -42.18 6.38
N SER A 102 -11.56 -41.75 5.13
CA SER A 102 -10.71 -40.72 4.53
C SER A 102 -10.76 -39.39 5.32
N GLY A 103 -9.62 -38.93 5.78
CA GLY A 103 -9.42 -37.66 6.50
C GLY A 103 -9.02 -36.47 5.60
N VAL A 104 -9.05 -36.67 4.28
CA VAL A 104 -8.61 -35.65 3.31
C VAL A 104 -9.56 -34.47 3.26
N HIS A 105 -9.02 -33.28 3.11
CA HIS A 105 -9.77 -32.04 2.85
C HIS A 105 -9.61 -31.60 1.39
N HIS A 106 -10.65 -31.03 0.82
CA HIS A 106 -10.55 -30.40 -0.49
C HIS A 106 -9.74 -29.09 -0.36
N PRO A 107 -8.74 -28.77 -1.23
CA PRO A 107 -7.83 -27.65 -1.04
C PRO A 107 -8.38 -26.27 -1.49
N LEU A 108 -9.69 -26.14 -1.74
CA LEU A 108 -10.32 -24.93 -2.30
C LEU A 108 -10.00 -23.65 -1.50
N MET A 109 -10.07 -23.72 -0.17
CA MET A 109 -9.86 -22.57 0.71
C MET A 109 -8.37 -22.19 0.78
N SER A 110 -7.48 -23.17 0.89
CA SER A 110 -6.04 -22.94 0.90
C SER A 110 -5.54 -22.38 -0.44
N GLU A 111 -6.07 -22.92 -1.57
CA GLU A 111 -5.81 -22.38 -2.90
C GLU A 111 -6.24 -20.91 -3.01
N ALA A 112 -7.45 -20.58 -2.55
CA ALA A 112 -7.99 -19.22 -2.59
C ALA A 112 -7.18 -18.24 -1.74
N ALA A 113 -6.82 -18.64 -0.52
CA ALA A 113 -6.04 -17.80 0.40
C ALA A 113 -4.64 -17.52 -0.13
N THR A 114 -3.95 -18.56 -0.63
CA THR A 114 -2.59 -18.43 -1.18
C THR A 114 -2.57 -17.58 -2.45
N GLN A 115 -3.54 -17.75 -3.34
CA GLN A 115 -3.62 -16.93 -4.56
C GLN A 115 -3.92 -15.47 -4.24
N PHE A 116 -4.78 -15.21 -3.25
CA PHE A 116 -5.03 -13.84 -2.81
C PHE A 116 -3.76 -13.22 -2.24
N GLN A 117 -3.06 -13.91 -1.31
CA GLN A 117 -1.83 -13.45 -0.70
C GLN A 117 -0.78 -13.10 -1.77
N ALA A 118 -0.51 -14.02 -2.70
CA ALA A 118 0.49 -13.82 -3.76
C ALA A 118 0.20 -12.61 -4.66
N ARG A 119 -1.07 -12.32 -4.93
CA ARG A 119 -1.47 -11.14 -5.71
C ARG A 119 -1.39 -9.87 -4.88
N ALA A 120 -1.92 -9.91 -3.66
CA ALA A 120 -1.98 -8.75 -2.80
C ALA A 120 -0.57 -8.26 -2.43
N ILE A 121 0.37 -9.15 -2.12
CA ILE A 121 1.74 -8.78 -1.77
C ILE A 121 2.47 -8.12 -2.93
N SER A 122 2.32 -8.63 -4.15
CA SER A 122 2.96 -8.05 -5.35
C SER A 122 2.44 -6.65 -5.67
N GLU A 123 1.17 -6.36 -5.34
CA GLU A 123 0.56 -5.05 -5.54
C GLU A 123 0.87 -4.07 -4.39
N MET A 124 0.89 -4.55 -3.15
CA MET A 124 1.09 -3.70 -1.97
C MET A 124 2.57 -3.42 -1.67
N PHE A 125 3.48 -4.26 -2.17
CA PHE A 125 4.93 -4.11 -1.94
C PHE A 125 5.69 -4.25 -3.27
N PRO A 126 5.59 -3.26 -4.19
CA PRO A 126 6.31 -3.27 -5.45
C PRO A 126 7.83 -3.08 -5.24
N ALA A 127 8.65 -3.57 -6.18
CA ALA A 127 10.12 -3.52 -6.11
C ALA A 127 10.71 -2.11 -5.97
N GLY A 128 10.02 -1.09 -6.50
CA GLY A 128 10.43 0.32 -6.37
C GLY A 128 10.07 0.99 -5.03
N GLY A 129 9.56 0.21 -4.08
CA GLY A 129 9.05 0.69 -2.80
C GLY A 129 7.55 1.03 -2.84
N PRO A 130 6.84 0.85 -1.70
CA PRO A 130 5.38 0.99 -1.65
C PRO A 130 4.89 2.43 -1.44
N VAL A 131 5.77 3.38 -1.15
CA VAL A 131 5.42 4.75 -0.71
C VAL A 131 5.55 5.75 -1.84
N LYS A 132 4.53 6.58 -2.02
CA LYS A 132 4.50 7.73 -2.92
C LYS A 132 4.02 8.97 -2.20
N THR A 133 4.60 10.13 -2.51
CA THR A 133 4.20 11.41 -1.95
C THR A 133 3.26 12.18 -2.89
N GLN A 134 2.38 12.97 -2.30
CA GLN A 134 1.51 13.93 -3.00
C GLN A 134 1.61 15.29 -2.31
N ILE A 135 1.77 16.36 -3.09
CA ILE A 135 1.82 17.72 -2.56
C ILE A 135 0.40 18.25 -2.43
N ILE A 136 0.06 18.75 -1.24
CA ILE A 136 -1.21 19.40 -0.97
C ILE A 136 -1.06 20.89 -1.29
N GLY A 137 -1.90 21.44 -2.19
CA GLY A 137 -1.89 22.84 -2.59
C GLY A 137 -1.01 23.15 -3.78
N LYS A 138 -0.38 24.34 -3.81
CA LYS A 138 0.44 24.76 -4.95
C LYS A 138 1.77 24.02 -4.99
N GLN A 139 2.10 23.46 -6.15
CA GLN A 139 3.40 22.82 -6.39
C GLN A 139 4.46 23.89 -6.59
N THR A 140 5.53 23.80 -5.80
CA THR A 140 6.73 24.63 -5.91
C THR A 140 7.93 23.68 -6.04
N ASN A 141 9.01 24.09 -6.70
CA ASN A 141 10.20 23.23 -6.85
C ASN A 141 10.74 22.75 -5.48
N LYS A 142 10.77 23.64 -4.48
CA LYS A 142 11.18 23.29 -3.11
C LYS A 142 10.30 22.20 -2.48
N LYS A 143 8.96 22.27 -2.69
CA LYS A 143 8.04 21.23 -2.21
C LYS A 143 8.16 19.93 -2.98
N LEU A 144 8.52 19.98 -4.26
CA LEU A 144 8.79 18.78 -5.07
C LEU A 144 10.05 18.06 -4.58
N GLU A 145 11.14 18.77 -4.34
CA GLU A 145 12.37 18.21 -3.78
C GLU A 145 12.15 17.63 -2.37
N GLN A 146 11.42 18.36 -1.52
CA GLN A 146 11.04 17.89 -0.18
C GLN A 146 10.20 16.61 -0.27
N ALA A 147 9.18 16.58 -1.13
CA ALA A 147 8.34 15.42 -1.35
C ALA A 147 9.14 14.21 -1.86
N GLN A 148 10.12 14.44 -2.74
CA GLN A 148 11.01 13.40 -3.22
C GLN A 148 11.90 12.85 -2.09
N ARG A 149 12.53 13.72 -1.27
CA ARG A 149 13.33 13.27 -0.11
C ARG A 149 12.50 12.43 0.86
N VAL A 150 11.28 12.87 1.18
CA VAL A 150 10.36 12.11 2.05
C VAL A 150 10.00 10.76 1.44
N GLN A 151 9.71 10.72 0.13
CA GLN A 151 9.40 9.48 -0.57
C GLN A 151 10.58 8.50 -0.52
N ASP A 152 11.78 8.97 -0.85
CA ASP A 152 13.01 8.16 -0.86
C ASP A 152 13.30 7.61 0.55
N PHE A 153 13.20 8.47 1.57
CA PHE A 153 13.43 8.05 2.96
C PHE A 153 12.39 7.05 3.45
N MET A 154 11.10 7.29 3.25
CA MET A 154 10.06 6.36 3.70
C MET A 154 10.12 5.02 2.98
N ASN A 155 10.49 5.01 1.69
CA ASN A 155 10.75 3.77 0.98
C ASN A 155 11.96 3.04 1.58
N TYR A 156 13.07 3.73 1.84
CA TYR A 156 14.22 3.17 2.54
C TYR A 156 13.82 2.62 3.93
N GLN A 157 13.03 3.38 4.69
CA GLN A 157 12.57 2.98 6.02
C GLN A 157 11.77 1.67 5.98
N VAL A 158 10.80 1.56 5.07
CA VAL A 158 9.91 0.38 4.95
C VAL A 158 10.65 -0.84 4.37
N THR A 159 11.66 -0.62 3.50
CA THR A 159 12.38 -1.73 2.86
C THR A 159 13.63 -2.19 3.62
N ASN A 160 14.30 -1.30 4.34
CA ASN A 160 15.59 -1.58 4.98
C ASN A 160 15.59 -1.39 6.50
N GLN A 161 15.01 -0.29 7.01
CA GLN A 161 15.06 0.01 8.44
C GLN A 161 14.06 -0.85 9.24
N ILE A 162 12.83 -1.00 8.74
CA ILE A 162 11.81 -1.89 9.33
C ILE A 162 11.98 -3.28 8.69
N THR A 163 13.00 -4.02 9.13
CA THR A 163 13.44 -5.28 8.53
C THR A 163 12.35 -6.37 8.46
N ASP A 164 11.39 -6.32 9.34
CA ASP A 164 10.28 -7.25 9.48
C ASP A 164 9.02 -6.83 8.73
N TYR A 165 8.99 -5.62 8.13
CA TYR A 165 7.80 -5.09 7.47
C TYR A 165 7.20 -6.02 6.41
N PHE A 166 8.04 -6.59 5.55
CA PHE A 166 7.60 -7.50 4.50
C PHE A 166 6.97 -8.77 5.06
N ASN A 167 7.63 -9.39 6.05
CA ASN A 167 7.14 -10.62 6.67
C ASN A 167 5.82 -10.41 7.41
N GLU A 168 5.71 -9.30 8.15
CA GLU A 168 4.49 -8.90 8.86
C GLU A 168 3.33 -8.62 7.89
N LEU A 169 3.63 -8.00 6.74
CA LEU A 169 2.63 -7.73 5.70
C LEU A 169 2.18 -9.03 5.02
N ASP A 170 3.13 -9.90 4.66
CA ASP A 170 2.84 -11.17 3.98
C ASP A 170 2.00 -12.10 4.85
N GLN A 171 2.38 -12.25 6.11
CA GLN A 171 1.60 -13.01 7.08
C GLN A 171 0.21 -12.41 7.30
N MET A 172 0.12 -11.08 7.45
CA MET A 172 -1.15 -10.37 7.60
C MET A 172 -2.09 -10.65 6.44
N LEU A 173 -1.61 -10.64 5.19
CA LEU A 173 -2.44 -10.86 4.01
C LEU A 173 -3.06 -12.26 3.96
N PHE A 174 -2.30 -13.27 4.37
CA PHE A 174 -2.83 -14.63 4.50
C PHE A 174 -3.94 -14.71 5.55
N TYR A 175 -3.71 -14.17 6.74
CA TYR A 175 -4.69 -14.13 7.83
C TYR A 175 -5.92 -13.32 7.46
N LEU A 176 -5.72 -12.17 6.81
CA LEU A 176 -6.81 -11.31 6.37
C LEU A 176 -7.77 -12.01 5.41
N ALA A 177 -7.23 -12.80 4.49
CA ALA A 177 -8.06 -13.58 3.56
C ALA A 177 -8.98 -14.56 4.31
N LEU A 178 -8.50 -15.19 5.37
CA LEU A 178 -9.25 -16.18 6.16
C LEU A 178 -10.23 -15.54 7.13
N ALA A 179 -9.72 -14.66 8.01
CA ALA A 179 -10.48 -14.05 9.10
C ALA A 179 -11.39 -12.89 8.66
N GLY A 180 -11.06 -12.25 7.51
CA GLY A 180 -11.75 -11.06 7.02
C GLY A 180 -11.33 -9.75 7.68
N SER A 181 -10.63 -9.80 8.80
CA SER A 181 -10.06 -8.66 9.52
C SER A 181 -8.64 -8.97 9.97
N ALA A 182 -7.79 -7.97 9.88
CA ALA A 182 -6.44 -7.98 10.43
C ALA A 182 -6.07 -6.57 10.87
N PHE A 183 -5.14 -6.44 11.78
CA PHE A 183 -4.72 -5.15 12.30
C PHE A 183 -3.21 -5.00 12.17
N LYS A 184 -2.75 -3.77 12.02
CA LYS A 184 -1.35 -3.41 12.19
C LYS A 184 -1.23 -2.39 13.31
N LYS A 185 -0.30 -2.60 14.23
CA LYS A 185 0.08 -1.66 15.26
C LYS A 185 1.33 -0.92 14.84
N ILE A 186 1.25 0.41 14.79
CA ILE A 186 2.36 1.28 14.41
C ILE A 186 2.74 2.12 15.62
N TYR A 187 4.01 2.02 16.03
CA TYR A 187 4.54 2.74 17.19
C TYR A 187 6.04 2.94 17.05
N PHE A 188 6.57 3.90 17.81
CA PHE A 188 8.01 4.06 17.96
C PHE A 188 8.49 3.20 19.13
N ASP A 189 9.52 2.39 18.90
CA ASP A 189 10.12 1.52 19.90
C ASP A 189 11.44 2.14 20.39
N ASN A 190 11.44 2.62 21.64
CA ASN A 190 12.61 3.25 22.23
C ASN A 190 13.80 2.26 22.42
N GLY A 191 13.52 0.98 22.59
CA GLY A 191 14.57 -0.03 22.75
C GLY A 191 15.27 -0.37 21.45
N LEU A 192 14.55 -0.28 20.32
CA LEU A 192 15.07 -0.50 18.98
C LEU A 192 15.42 0.81 18.25
N ASP A 193 15.07 1.95 18.84
CA ASP A 193 15.26 3.30 18.28
C ASP A 193 14.76 3.42 16.83
N ARG A 194 13.56 2.84 16.57
CA ARG A 194 12.93 2.85 15.25
C ARG A 194 11.42 2.73 15.32
N ILE A 195 10.76 3.11 14.24
CA ILE A 195 9.34 2.83 14.05
C ILE A 195 9.15 1.34 13.76
N CYS A 196 8.15 0.74 14.41
CA CYS A 196 7.73 -0.62 14.21
C CYS A 196 6.31 -0.66 13.62
N SER A 197 6.08 -1.58 12.68
CA SER A 197 4.76 -1.87 12.13
C SER A 197 4.52 -3.37 12.27
N LYS A 198 3.77 -3.76 13.32
CA LYS A 198 3.54 -5.16 13.69
C LYS A 198 2.15 -5.61 13.30
N PHE A 199 2.06 -6.82 12.78
CA PHE A 199 0.79 -7.49 12.53
C PHE A 199 0.17 -7.93 13.86
N VAL A 200 -1.13 -7.66 14.00
CA VAL A 200 -1.94 -8.11 15.12
C VAL A 200 -3.12 -8.89 14.55
N PRO A 201 -3.19 -10.19 14.80
CA PRO A 201 -4.28 -11.02 14.31
C PRO A 201 -5.61 -10.65 14.99
N ALA A 202 -6.72 -10.95 14.32
CA ALA A 202 -8.05 -10.54 14.78
C ALA A 202 -8.45 -11.18 16.12
N GLU A 203 -7.92 -12.35 16.44
CA GLU A 203 -8.12 -13.02 17.73
C GLU A 203 -7.47 -12.30 18.90
N GLU A 204 -6.36 -11.61 18.67
CA GLU A 204 -5.65 -10.83 19.69
C GLU A 204 -6.19 -9.39 19.82
N PHE A 205 -7.10 -8.97 18.95
CA PHE A 205 -7.69 -7.64 18.98
C PHE A 205 -9.18 -7.72 19.33
N VAL A 206 -9.54 -7.33 20.54
CA VAL A 206 -10.89 -7.44 21.10
C VAL A 206 -11.55 -6.07 21.16
N ILE A 207 -12.74 -5.98 20.61
CA ILE A 207 -13.56 -4.76 20.60
C ILE A 207 -15.04 -5.15 20.75
N SER A 208 -15.83 -4.30 21.38
CA SER A 208 -17.25 -4.52 21.50
C SER A 208 -17.94 -4.58 20.14
N TYR A 209 -18.87 -5.53 19.98
CA TYR A 209 -19.64 -5.73 18.74
C TYR A 209 -20.43 -4.51 18.29
N GLN A 210 -20.80 -3.63 19.22
CA GLN A 210 -21.60 -2.44 18.93
C GLN A 210 -20.81 -1.36 18.17
N ASN A 211 -19.47 -1.41 18.19
CA ASN A 211 -18.64 -0.42 17.51
C ASN A 211 -18.56 -0.74 16.01
N THR A 212 -18.46 0.30 15.18
CA THR A 212 -18.33 0.19 13.73
C THR A 212 -16.91 0.45 13.24
N ASP A 213 -16.16 1.31 13.94
CA ASP A 213 -14.78 1.67 13.60
C ASP A 213 -13.93 1.90 14.86
N LEU A 214 -12.60 2.05 14.65
CA LEU A 214 -11.64 2.26 15.75
C LEU A 214 -11.62 3.70 16.28
N GLU A 215 -11.98 4.67 15.45
CA GLU A 215 -11.87 6.09 15.80
C GLU A 215 -12.96 6.47 16.80
N THR A 216 -14.18 5.95 16.59
CA THR A 216 -15.34 6.21 17.44
C THR A 216 -15.50 5.23 18.60
N ALA A 217 -14.71 4.13 18.59
CA ALA A 217 -14.80 3.13 19.64
C ALA A 217 -14.35 3.71 21.00
N GLU A 218 -15.19 3.54 22.02
CA GLU A 218 -14.87 3.96 23.40
C GLU A 218 -13.76 3.10 24.00
N ARG A 219 -13.74 1.81 23.65
CA ARG A 219 -12.77 0.85 24.17
C ARG A 219 -12.42 -0.22 23.15
N TYR A 220 -11.15 -0.57 23.11
CA TYR A 220 -10.64 -1.77 22.47
C TYR A 220 -9.39 -2.26 23.19
N THR A 221 -9.13 -3.57 23.10
CA THR A 221 -8.05 -4.24 23.83
C THR A 221 -7.20 -5.07 22.88
N GLN A 222 -5.89 -4.91 22.96
CA GLN A 222 -4.92 -5.83 22.37
C GLN A 222 -4.47 -6.81 23.44
N VAL A 223 -4.51 -8.12 23.13
CA VAL A 223 -3.96 -9.18 23.96
C VAL A 223 -2.53 -9.46 23.51
N MET A 224 -1.57 -9.32 24.41
CA MET A 224 -0.15 -9.53 24.12
C MET A 224 0.40 -10.64 25.01
N LYS A 225 1.30 -11.45 24.48
CA LYS A 225 2.04 -12.45 25.25
C LYS A 225 3.48 -11.97 25.43
N MET A 226 3.94 -11.87 26.67
CA MET A 226 5.27 -11.38 27.01
C MET A 226 6.00 -12.36 27.94
N SER A 227 7.29 -12.62 27.68
CA SER A 227 8.10 -13.44 28.57
C SER A 227 8.36 -12.73 29.89
N SER A 228 8.52 -13.50 30.98
CA SER A 228 8.84 -12.92 32.30
C SER A 228 10.15 -12.13 32.31
N ASN A 229 11.10 -12.47 31.43
CA ASN A 229 12.36 -11.73 31.31
C ASN A 229 12.16 -10.38 30.64
N GLU A 230 11.39 -10.34 29.56
CA GLU A 230 11.09 -9.10 28.85
C GLU A 230 10.27 -8.15 29.71
N LEU A 231 9.26 -8.70 30.40
CA LEU A 231 8.45 -7.93 31.34
C LEU A 231 9.30 -7.29 32.43
N LYS A 232 10.28 -8.06 32.98
CA LYS A 232 11.17 -7.54 33.99
C LYS A 232 12.13 -6.47 33.48
N LYS A 233 12.59 -6.56 32.24
CA LYS A 233 13.37 -5.48 31.61
C LYS A 233 12.53 -4.19 31.53
N GLN A 234 11.29 -4.29 31.05
CA GLN A 234 10.38 -3.16 30.95
C GLN A 234 10.04 -2.53 32.31
N GLN A 235 10.05 -3.34 33.38
CA GLN A 235 9.91 -2.83 34.77
C GLN A 235 11.16 -2.08 35.22
N ILE A 236 12.37 -2.61 34.90
CA ILE A 236 13.64 -1.97 35.26
C ILE A 236 13.82 -0.64 34.49
N ASP A 237 13.41 -0.61 33.22
CA ASP A 237 13.49 0.57 32.38
C ASP A 237 12.44 1.65 32.75
N GLY A 238 11.56 1.37 33.74
CA GLY A 238 10.51 2.30 34.17
C GLY A 238 9.35 2.44 33.18
N PHE A 239 9.29 1.56 32.19
CA PHE A 239 8.14 1.55 31.27
C PHE A 239 6.90 0.95 31.93
N TYR A 240 7.07 -0.11 32.72
CA TYR A 240 6.05 -0.71 33.56
C TYR A 240 6.41 -0.54 35.03
N ARG A 241 5.39 -0.40 35.85
CA ARG A 241 5.50 -0.32 37.31
C ARG A 241 6.12 -1.61 37.86
N ASP A 242 7.05 -1.51 38.83
CA ASP A 242 7.67 -2.67 39.49
C ASP A 242 6.69 -3.26 40.51
N VAL A 243 5.89 -4.21 40.04
CA VAL A 243 4.93 -4.97 40.87
C VAL A 243 5.36 -6.44 40.83
N PRO A 244 5.40 -7.11 41.98
CA PRO A 244 5.68 -8.55 42.03
C PRO A 244 4.52 -9.30 41.38
N LEU A 245 4.75 -9.87 40.19
CA LEU A 245 3.76 -10.66 39.48
C LEU A 245 3.80 -12.11 40.00
N THR A 246 2.65 -12.71 40.16
CA THR A 246 2.50 -14.07 40.65
C THR A 246 3.13 -15.04 39.65
N LYS A 247 4.04 -15.90 40.12
CA LYS A 247 4.58 -16.98 39.30
C LYS A 247 3.45 -17.95 38.97
N TYR A 248 3.27 -18.28 37.69
CA TYR A 248 2.24 -19.18 37.21
C TYR A 248 2.01 -20.42 38.05
N SER A 249 0.77 -20.73 38.36
CA SER A 249 0.33 -22.05 38.81
C SER A 249 0.21 -23.00 37.61
N SER A 250 0.75 -24.18 37.72
CA SER A 250 0.77 -25.20 36.66
C SER A 250 -0.61 -25.79 36.31
N SER A 251 -1.70 -25.25 36.86
CA SER A 251 -3.08 -25.74 36.68
C SER A 251 -3.89 -25.04 35.59
N ASP A 252 -3.38 -23.94 35.04
CA ASP A 252 -4.22 -23.04 34.21
C ASP A 252 -4.04 -23.21 32.69
N THR A 253 -3.84 -24.45 32.23
CA THR A 253 -4.01 -24.79 30.79
C THR A 253 -5.46 -24.68 30.31
N LYS A 254 -6.38 -24.23 31.17
CA LYS A 254 -7.82 -24.18 30.86
C LYS A 254 -8.25 -22.96 30.03
N ASP A 255 -7.45 -21.89 29.99
CA ASP A 255 -7.84 -20.62 29.38
C ASP A 255 -7.10 -20.27 28.08
N GLN A 256 -6.45 -21.24 27.42
CA GLN A 256 -6.03 -20.98 26.06
C GLN A 256 -7.25 -20.84 25.16
N ASP A 257 -7.31 -19.71 24.47
CA ASP A 257 -8.33 -19.43 23.48
C ASP A 257 -8.45 -20.56 22.44
N GLN A 258 -9.68 -20.95 22.10
CA GLN A 258 -9.97 -22.06 21.20
C GLN A 258 -9.31 -21.88 19.83
N VAL A 259 -9.20 -20.65 19.36
CA VAL A 259 -8.53 -20.32 18.11
C VAL A 259 -7.05 -20.61 18.19
N THR A 260 -6.37 -20.14 19.26
CA THR A 260 -4.95 -20.40 19.51
C THR A 260 -4.66 -21.91 19.60
N GLN A 261 -5.47 -22.67 20.32
CA GLN A 261 -5.33 -24.13 20.39
C GLN A 261 -5.50 -24.80 19.01
N THR A 262 -6.42 -24.31 18.20
CA THR A 262 -6.62 -24.84 16.85
C THR A 262 -5.41 -24.54 15.95
N MET A 263 -4.86 -23.34 16.01
CA MET A 263 -3.64 -22.97 15.27
C MET A 263 -2.45 -23.84 15.66
N GLN A 264 -2.19 -24.00 16.95
CA GLN A 264 -1.08 -24.85 17.45
C GLN A 264 -1.22 -26.31 16.95
N ARG A 265 -2.44 -26.85 16.93
CA ARG A 265 -2.69 -28.19 16.40
C ARG A 265 -2.43 -28.28 14.89
N LEU A 266 -2.82 -27.24 14.13
CA LEU A 266 -2.56 -27.19 12.68
C LEU A 266 -1.08 -27.05 12.35
N GLU A 267 -0.31 -26.33 13.19
CA GLU A 267 1.13 -26.19 13.07
C GLU A 267 1.90 -27.42 13.60
N GLY A 268 1.22 -28.36 14.25
CA GLY A 268 1.84 -29.52 14.87
C GLY A 268 2.67 -29.17 16.11
N MET A 269 2.43 -27.99 16.68
CA MET A 269 3.16 -27.48 17.83
C MET A 269 2.40 -27.78 19.12
N SER A 270 3.14 -28.18 20.16
CA SER A 270 2.62 -28.24 21.53
C SER A 270 3.39 -27.23 22.37
N PRO A 271 2.72 -26.29 23.05
CA PRO A 271 3.41 -25.31 23.86
C PRO A 271 4.23 -26.00 24.93
N SER A 272 5.52 -25.62 25.05
CA SER A 272 6.39 -26.11 26.10
C SER A 272 5.93 -25.56 27.44
N MET A 273 5.92 -26.42 28.46
CA MET A 273 5.67 -25.99 29.84
C MET A 273 6.74 -25.00 30.36
N ALA A 274 7.90 -24.93 29.70
CA ALA A 274 8.98 -24.03 30.07
C ALA A 274 8.76 -22.58 29.56
N ASP A 275 8.00 -22.41 28.50
CA ASP A 275 7.78 -21.09 27.86
C ASP A 275 6.49 -20.42 28.37
N LYS A 276 6.44 -20.24 29.71
CA LYS A 276 5.29 -19.53 30.30
C LYS A 276 5.41 -18.04 30.05
N MET A 277 4.44 -17.53 29.29
CA MET A 277 4.32 -16.12 28.97
C MET A 277 3.22 -15.48 29.81
N HIS A 278 3.44 -14.23 30.24
CA HIS A 278 2.40 -13.38 30.80
C HIS A 278 1.44 -12.95 29.71
N THR A 279 0.14 -12.95 30.02
CA THR A 279 -0.89 -12.41 29.14
C THR A 279 -1.18 -10.97 29.56
N LEU A 280 -0.74 -10.02 28.75
CA LEU A 280 -0.95 -8.60 28.99
C LEU A 280 -2.13 -8.11 28.15
N LEU A 281 -2.99 -7.34 28.78
CA LEU A 281 -4.08 -6.61 28.13
C LEU A 281 -3.67 -5.16 27.99
N GLU A 282 -3.45 -4.69 26.77
CA GLU A 282 -3.31 -3.27 26.46
C GLU A 282 -4.68 -2.71 26.08
N VAL A 283 -5.30 -2.04 27.02
CA VAL A 283 -6.66 -1.52 26.90
C VAL A 283 -6.60 -0.03 26.54
N HIS A 284 -7.10 0.34 25.39
CA HIS A 284 -7.34 1.72 25.00
C HIS A 284 -8.78 2.07 25.36
N ALA A 285 -8.97 2.94 26.35
CA ALA A 285 -10.30 3.28 26.86
C ALA A 285 -10.38 4.75 27.29
N ASN A 286 -11.58 5.28 27.29
CA ASN A 286 -11.86 6.57 27.90
C ASN A 286 -12.11 6.34 29.40
N LEU A 287 -11.35 7.04 30.26
CA LEU A 287 -11.44 6.97 31.70
C LEU A 287 -11.57 8.38 32.29
N ASP A 288 -12.32 8.50 33.38
CA ASP A 288 -12.36 9.72 34.17
C ASP A 288 -11.40 9.55 35.36
N LEU A 289 -10.23 10.19 35.25
CA LEU A 289 -9.21 10.22 36.30
C LEU A 289 -9.12 11.60 36.97
N GLY A 290 -10.11 12.45 36.75
CA GLY A 290 -10.13 13.79 37.34
C GLY A 290 -9.24 14.84 36.64
N GLU A 291 -8.69 14.52 35.47
CA GLU A 291 -7.89 15.48 34.65
C GLU A 291 -8.74 16.51 33.88
N ASP A 292 -10.05 16.34 33.84
CA ASP A 292 -10.98 17.30 33.26
C ASP A 292 -11.92 17.85 34.34
N GLU A 293 -11.96 19.18 34.49
CA GLU A 293 -12.82 19.86 35.44
C GLU A 293 -14.33 19.60 35.27
N ASN A 294 -14.73 19.16 34.05
CA ASN A 294 -16.12 18.87 33.71
C ASN A 294 -16.49 17.39 33.93
N GLY A 295 -15.57 16.53 34.38
CA GLY A 295 -15.78 15.09 34.55
C GLY A 295 -15.92 14.34 33.21
N ILE A 296 -15.29 14.83 32.15
CA ILE A 296 -15.28 14.16 30.84
C ILE A 296 -14.22 13.06 30.87
N ALA A 297 -14.62 11.84 30.47
CA ALA A 297 -13.69 10.72 30.33
C ALA A 297 -12.70 10.98 29.18
N LEU A 298 -11.40 10.96 29.48
CA LEU A 298 -10.32 11.19 28.54
C LEU A 298 -9.72 9.87 28.04
N PRO A 299 -9.05 9.84 26.86
CA PRO A 299 -8.47 8.63 26.30
C PRO A 299 -7.16 8.24 27.01
N TYR A 300 -7.09 7.02 27.56
CA TYR A 300 -5.90 6.45 28.17
C TYR A 300 -5.56 5.09 27.56
N ILE A 301 -4.30 4.68 27.73
CA ILE A 301 -3.81 3.34 27.46
C ILE A 301 -3.45 2.70 28.81
N VAL A 302 -4.14 1.61 29.15
CA VAL A 302 -3.92 0.88 30.39
C VAL A 302 -3.38 -0.51 30.06
N THR A 303 -2.21 -0.84 30.60
CA THR A 303 -1.63 -2.19 30.48
C THR A 303 -1.86 -2.96 31.77
N ILE A 304 -2.50 -4.12 31.65
CA ILE A 304 -2.88 -4.97 32.79
C ILE A 304 -2.35 -6.38 32.54
N ASP A 305 -1.72 -6.97 33.56
CA ASP A 305 -1.45 -8.39 33.54
C ASP A 305 -2.74 -9.15 33.89
N TYR A 306 -3.24 -9.95 32.93
CA TYR A 306 -4.54 -10.61 33.04
C TYR A 306 -4.61 -11.58 34.22
N ASP A 307 -3.53 -12.34 34.44
CA ASP A 307 -3.50 -13.41 35.45
C ASP A 307 -3.45 -12.87 36.89
N SER A 308 -2.65 -11.84 37.14
CA SER A 308 -2.52 -11.20 38.46
C SER A 308 -3.51 -10.05 38.67
N THR A 309 -4.20 -9.62 37.64
CA THR A 309 -5.06 -8.40 37.62
C THR A 309 -4.31 -7.12 37.98
N ALA A 310 -2.99 -7.14 37.89
CA ALA A 310 -2.13 -5.99 38.23
C ALA A 310 -2.05 -5.00 37.07
N VAL A 311 -2.35 -3.75 37.34
CA VAL A 311 -2.14 -2.67 36.39
C VAL A 311 -0.66 -2.30 36.37
N LEU A 312 -0.03 -2.40 35.20
CA LEU A 312 1.39 -2.15 34.98
C LEU A 312 1.67 -0.72 34.54
N ALA A 313 0.79 -0.15 33.73
CA ALA A 313 0.92 1.21 33.25
C ALA A 313 -0.45 1.84 32.96
N ILE A 314 -0.55 3.14 33.19
CA ILE A 314 -1.64 4.02 32.75
C ILE A 314 -0.99 5.22 32.08
N ARG A 315 -1.23 5.41 30.79
CA ARG A 315 -0.62 6.49 30.02
C ARG A 315 -1.68 7.29 29.28
N ARG A 316 -1.46 8.61 29.17
CA ARG A 316 -2.30 9.50 28.39
C ARG A 316 -2.20 9.16 26.90
N ASN A 317 -3.34 9.11 26.21
CA ASN A 317 -3.41 8.75 24.80
C ASN A 317 -3.74 9.95 23.90
N TRP A 318 -3.12 11.10 24.16
CA TRP A 318 -3.21 12.31 23.34
C TRP A 318 -1.86 13.03 23.32
N LYS A 319 -1.69 14.00 22.41
CA LYS A 319 -0.47 14.82 22.34
C LYS A 319 -0.54 15.92 23.39
N GLU A 320 0.58 16.22 24.03
CA GLU A 320 0.70 17.31 25.03
C GLU A 320 0.21 18.66 24.48
N GLU A 321 0.51 18.93 23.20
CA GLU A 321 0.13 20.17 22.51
C GLU A 321 -1.36 20.23 22.12
N ASP A 322 -2.09 19.11 22.19
CA ASP A 322 -3.51 19.05 21.75
C ASP A 322 -4.46 19.47 22.87
N THR A 323 -4.91 20.72 22.82
CA THR A 323 -5.89 21.29 23.76
C THR A 323 -7.23 20.55 23.77
N LEU A 324 -7.57 19.82 22.69
CA LEU A 324 -8.81 19.02 22.60
C LEU A 324 -8.62 17.60 23.11
N LYS A 325 -7.42 17.22 23.54
CA LYS A 325 -7.10 15.90 24.10
C LYS A 325 -7.63 14.75 23.23
N ARG A 326 -7.44 14.84 21.89
CA ARG A 326 -7.95 13.86 20.93
C ARG A 326 -7.17 12.54 21.00
N LYS A 327 -7.91 11.44 20.98
CA LYS A 327 -7.34 10.08 20.99
C LYS A 327 -6.35 9.86 19.85
N ARG A 328 -5.15 9.38 20.17
CA ARG A 328 -4.16 8.90 19.19
C ARG A 328 -4.51 7.48 18.77
N THR A 329 -4.37 7.21 17.48
CA THR A 329 -4.63 5.89 16.90
C THR A 329 -3.31 5.21 16.58
N TYR A 330 -3.09 4.00 17.10
CA TYR A 330 -1.90 3.18 16.84
C TYR A 330 -2.22 1.99 15.94
N PHE A 331 -3.49 1.67 15.77
CA PHE A 331 -3.93 0.51 15.04
C PHE A 331 -4.59 0.88 13.73
N ILE A 332 -4.24 0.16 12.68
CA ILE A 332 -4.88 0.23 11.37
C ILE A 332 -5.65 -1.05 11.13
N HIS A 333 -6.95 -0.92 10.86
CA HIS A 333 -7.83 -2.03 10.55
C HIS A 333 -7.84 -2.30 9.04
N TYR A 334 -7.35 -3.47 8.65
CA TYR A 334 -7.45 -4.01 7.30
C TYR A 334 -8.67 -4.91 7.20
N LYS A 335 -9.53 -4.67 6.20
CA LYS A 335 -10.76 -5.45 5.96
C LYS A 335 -10.71 -6.11 4.58
N TYR A 336 -10.96 -7.41 4.53
CA TYR A 336 -11.14 -8.15 3.27
C TYR A 336 -12.45 -7.75 2.61
N LEU A 337 -13.57 -8.04 3.26
CA LEU A 337 -14.90 -7.54 2.92
C LEU A 337 -15.53 -6.88 4.15
N PRO A 338 -16.31 -5.80 3.98
CA PRO A 338 -17.03 -5.22 5.10
C PRO A 338 -18.04 -6.24 5.66
N GLY A 339 -18.00 -6.44 6.98
CA GLY A 339 -19.00 -7.23 7.69
C GLY A 339 -20.23 -6.42 8.03
N LEU A 340 -21.16 -7.05 8.76
CA LEU A 340 -22.36 -6.40 9.28
C LEU A 340 -22.08 -5.65 10.60
N GLY A 341 -20.99 -5.98 11.28
CA GLY A 341 -20.49 -5.31 12.47
C GLY A 341 -19.06 -4.80 12.28
N PHE A 342 -18.27 -4.81 13.34
CA PHE A 342 -16.89 -4.33 13.31
C PHE A 342 -15.99 -5.21 12.44
N TYR A 343 -16.02 -6.54 12.65
CA TYR A 343 -15.17 -7.48 11.91
C TYR A 343 -15.65 -7.68 10.48
N GLY A 344 -14.71 -7.81 9.55
CA GLY A 344 -14.99 -8.10 8.15
C GLY A 344 -15.32 -9.57 7.90
N PHE A 345 -15.83 -9.87 6.70
CA PHE A 345 -16.00 -11.23 6.22
C PHE A 345 -14.77 -11.67 5.42
N GLY A 346 -14.26 -12.87 5.73
CA GLY A 346 -13.18 -13.54 5.00
C GLY A 346 -13.68 -14.71 4.17
N LEU A 347 -12.73 -15.47 3.62
CA LEU A 347 -13.03 -16.67 2.84
C LEU A 347 -13.79 -17.74 3.66
N ILE A 348 -13.52 -17.83 4.97
CA ILE A 348 -14.20 -18.76 5.87
C ILE A 348 -15.72 -18.55 5.82
N GLN A 349 -16.17 -17.30 5.90
CA GLN A 349 -17.60 -16.97 5.83
C GLN A 349 -18.15 -17.09 4.41
N MET A 350 -17.35 -16.75 3.40
CA MET A 350 -17.81 -16.68 2.00
C MET A 350 -17.92 -18.04 1.34
N ILE A 351 -16.90 -18.89 1.49
CA ILE A 351 -16.81 -20.18 0.79
C ILE A 351 -16.73 -21.39 1.74
N GLY A 352 -16.76 -21.19 3.06
CA GLY A 352 -16.65 -22.28 4.04
C GLY A 352 -17.72 -23.36 3.87
N GLY A 353 -18.96 -22.98 3.53
CA GLY A 353 -20.03 -23.93 3.23
C GLY A 353 -19.74 -24.78 1.98
N LEU A 354 -19.21 -24.16 0.91
CA LEU A 354 -18.80 -24.87 -0.31
C LEU A 354 -17.59 -25.78 -0.06
N GLN A 355 -16.62 -25.31 0.72
CA GLN A 355 -15.46 -26.08 1.15
C GLN A 355 -15.88 -27.32 1.93
N HIS A 356 -16.81 -27.18 2.87
CA HIS A 356 -17.34 -28.29 3.67
C HIS A 356 -18.05 -29.33 2.79
N ALA A 357 -18.92 -28.88 1.88
CA ALA A 357 -19.63 -29.74 0.95
C ALA A 357 -18.68 -30.46 -0.02
N SER A 358 -17.69 -29.75 -0.57
CA SER A 358 -16.68 -30.35 -1.47
C SER A 358 -15.82 -31.38 -0.75
N THR A 359 -15.41 -31.11 0.49
CA THR A 359 -14.68 -32.06 1.33
C THR A 359 -15.50 -33.31 1.63
N GLY A 360 -16.79 -33.14 1.96
CA GLY A 360 -17.73 -34.26 2.19
C GLY A 360 -17.92 -35.14 0.95
N ALA A 361 -18.08 -34.51 -0.22
CA ALA A 361 -18.19 -35.23 -1.49
C ALA A 361 -16.89 -35.98 -1.84
N LEU A 362 -15.74 -35.35 -1.65
CA LEU A 362 -14.43 -35.96 -1.90
C LEU A 362 -14.20 -37.17 -0.97
N ARG A 363 -14.47 -37.01 0.33
CA ARG A 363 -14.39 -38.09 1.33
C ARG A 363 -15.31 -39.26 0.98
N ALA A 364 -16.54 -38.98 0.62
CA ALA A 364 -17.52 -40.02 0.23
C ALA A 364 -17.07 -40.76 -1.04
N LEU A 365 -16.45 -40.11 -2.03
CA LEU A 365 -15.89 -40.74 -3.21
C LEU A 365 -14.70 -41.64 -2.84
N LEU A 366 -13.78 -41.18 -2.00
CA LEU A 366 -12.62 -41.97 -1.58
C LEU A 366 -13.02 -43.16 -0.72
N ASP A 367 -13.92 -42.96 0.23
CA ASP A 367 -14.44 -44.02 1.10
C ASP A 367 -15.19 -45.08 0.27
N SER A 368 -16.04 -44.67 -0.68
CA SER A 368 -16.72 -45.58 -1.61
C SER A 368 -15.73 -46.38 -2.49
N ALA A 369 -14.70 -45.72 -2.99
CA ALA A 369 -13.64 -46.38 -3.78
C ALA A 369 -12.82 -47.37 -2.92
N ALA A 370 -12.54 -47.04 -1.66
CA ALA A 370 -11.89 -47.94 -0.72
C ALA A 370 -12.72 -49.18 -0.48
N PHE A 371 -14.05 -49.06 -0.23
CA PHE A 371 -14.94 -50.15 -0.08
C PHE A 371 -15.10 -51.01 -1.35
N ALA A 372 -15.19 -50.37 -2.50
CA ALA A 372 -15.33 -51.10 -3.77
C ALA A 372 -14.08 -51.99 -4.07
N ASN A 373 -12.91 -51.61 -3.58
CA ASN A 373 -11.68 -52.35 -3.71
C ASN A 373 -11.43 -53.36 -2.60
N LEU A 374 -12.21 -53.33 -1.51
CA LEU A 374 -12.14 -54.31 -0.42
C LEU A 374 -12.93 -55.56 -0.78
N ASN A 375 -12.20 -56.67 -0.97
CA ASN A 375 -12.83 -57.99 -1.20
C ASN A 375 -13.29 -58.59 0.13
N GLY A 376 -14.46 -58.13 0.60
CA GLY A 376 -15.12 -58.69 1.79
C GLY A 376 -16.43 -59.39 1.43
N GLY A 377 -16.88 -60.33 2.25
CA GLY A 377 -18.11 -61.05 1.98
C GLY A 377 -18.64 -61.84 3.17
N PHE A 378 -19.80 -62.45 2.99
CA PHE A 378 -20.36 -63.36 3.98
C PHE A 378 -19.87 -64.78 3.64
N ARG A 379 -19.39 -65.49 4.66
CA ARG A 379 -19.04 -66.90 4.61
C ARG A 379 -20.11 -67.72 5.29
N ALA A 380 -20.61 -68.73 4.63
CA ALA A 380 -21.55 -69.64 5.24
C ALA A 380 -20.92 -70.40 6.43
N LYS A 381 -21.66 -70.51 7.53
CA LYS A 381 -21.17 -71.21 8.72
C LYS A 381 -20.97 -72.71 8.40
N GLY A 382 -19.74 -73.14 8.14
CA GLY A 382 -19.39 -74.49 7.77
C GLY A 382 -18.36 -74.57 6.60
N ALA A 383 -18.21 -73.49 5.84
CA ALA A 383 -17.08 -73.39 4.90
C ALA A 383 -15.79 -73.15 5.71
N ARG A 384 -14.84 -74.09 5.62
CA ARG A 384 -13.52 -73.96 6.26
C ARG A 384 -12.48 -73.57 5.22
N ILE A 385 -11.66 -72.61 5.56
CA ILE A 385 -10.42 -72.29 4.83
C ILE A 385 -9.31 -72.95 5.63
N GLU A 386 -8.48 -73.77 5.02
CA GLU A 386 -7.38 -74.41 5.69
C GLU A 386 -6.36 -73.34 6.02
N GLY A 387 -6.13 -73.12 7.36
CA GLY A 387 -5.23 -72.08 7.86
C GLY A 387 -5.92 -70.93 8.66
N GLY A 388 -7.26 -70.92 8.84
CA GLY A 388 -7.97 -69.95 9.64
C GLY A 388 -8.32 -68.64 8.87
N ASP A 389 -8.20 -67.47 9.53
CA ASP A 389 -8.37 -66.15 8.91
C ASP A 389 -7.04 -65.76 8.21
N ILE A 390 -6.86 -66.20 6.97
CA ILE A 390 -5.66 -65.90 6.18
C ILE A 390 -5.94 -64.70 5.29
N THR A 391 -5.06 -63.71 5.36
CA THR A 391 -4.94 -62.68 4.33
C THR A 391 -4.32 -63.25 3.09
N VAL A 392 -5.08 -63.38 2.00
CA VAL A 392 -4.61 -63.87 0.70
C VAL A 392 -3.81 -62.79 -0.02
N SER A 393 -2.57 -63.07 -0.38
CA SER A 393 -1.73 -62.17 -1.16
C SER A 393 -2.13 -62.15 -2.63
N PRO A 394 -1.93 -61.06 -3.39
CA PRO A 394 -2.21 -61.02 -4.81
C PRO A 394 -1.46 -62.12 -5.59
N GLY A 395 -2.22 -63.00 -6.26
CA GLY A 395 -1.68 -64.16 -7.02
C GLY A 395 -1.57 -65.46 -6.24
N GLU A 396 -1.99 -65.50 -4.99
CA GLU A 396 -1.97 -66.70 -4.16
C GLU A 396 -3.27 -67.50 -4.34
N TRP A 397 -3.17 -68.84 -4.40
CA TRP A 397 -4.28 -69.78 -4.48
C TRP A 397 -4.41 -70.46 -3.12
N VAL A 398 -5.57 -70.34 -2.50
CA VAL A 398 -5.87 -70.92 -1.19
C VAL A 398 -6.88 -72.04 -1.36
N GLU A 399 -6.58 -73.19 -0.76
CA GLU A 399 -7.53 -74.32 -0.73
C GLU A 399 -8.69 -74.06 0.23
N VAL A 400 -9.92 -74.36 -0.25
CA VAL A 400 -11.14 -74.09 0.54
C VAL A 400 -12.01 -75.33 0.55
N GLU A 401 -12.27 -75.83 1.75
CA GLU A 401 -13.28 -76.91 1.92
C GLU A 401 -14.70 -76.29 1.96
N ALA A 402 -15.52 -76.56 0.97
CA ALA A 402 -16.91 -76.13 0.94
C ALA A 402 -17.88 -77.29 0.93
N TYR A 403 -18.92 -77.21 1.75
CA TYR A 403 -20.03 -78.19 1.72
C TYR A 403 -20.96 -77.86 0.54
N GLY A 404 -20.92 -78.69 -0.52
CA GLY A 404 -21.81 -78.61 -1.67
C GLY A 404 -21.10 -78.25 -2.98
N ASP A 405 -21.76 -78.54 -4.13
CA ASP A 405 -21.23 -78.40 -5.50
C ASP A 405 -21.03 -76.96 -6.00
N ASP A 406 -21.35 -75.93 -5.19
CA ASP A 406 -21.29 -74.56 -5.63
C ASP A 406 -20.64 -73.63 -4.56
N LEU A 407 -19.35 -73.42 -4.71
CA LEU A 407 -18.53 -72.49 -3.93
C LEU A 407 -19.14 -71.07 -3.83
N ARG A 408 -19.86 -70.65 -4.88
CA ARG A 408 -20.49 -69.31 -4.91
C ARG A 408 -21.60 -69.16 -3.90
N LYS A 409 -22.25 -70.25 -3.46
CA LYS A 409 -23.27 -70.22 -2.42
C LYS A 409 -22.68 -70.17 -1.03
N SER A 410 -21.43 -70.56 -0.86
CA SER A 410 -20.72 -70.55 0.45
C SER A 410 -20.01 -69.23 0.68
N PHE A 411 -19.72 -68.45 -0.32
CA PHE A 411 -19.08 -67.12 -0.24
C PHE A 411 -19.91 -66.14 -1.04
N ILE A 412 -20.53 -65.19 -0.37
CA ILE A 412 -21.30 -64.10 -0.98
C ILE A 412 -20.51 -62.83 -0.84
N PRO A 413 -19.90 -62.25 -1.91
CA PRO A 413 -19.27 -60.96 -1.80
C PRO A 413 -20.28 -59.89 -1.40
N LEU A 414 -19.86 -58.96 -0.55
CA LEU A 414 -20.70 -57.80 -0.22
C LEU A 414 -20.88 -56.93 -1.48
N PRO A 415 -22.16 -56.57 -1.77
CA PRO A 415 -22.46 -55.74 -2.94
C PRO A 415 -22.07 -54.28 -2.70
N PHE A 416 -20.76 -54.02 -2.65
CA PHE A 416 -20.30 -52.64 -2.59
C PHE A 416 -20.57 -51.94 -3.94
N LYS A 417 -21.13 -50.73 -3.85
CA LYS A 417 -21.37 -49.91 -5.03
C LYS A 417 -20.11 -49.19 -5.43
N GLU A 418 -19.88 -49.10 -6.71
CA GLU A 418 -18.83 -48.24 -7.26
C GLU A 418 -19.05 -46.77 -6.91
N PRO A 419 -18.01 -45.92 -6.85
CA PRO A 419 -18.14 -44.47 -6.63
C PRO A 419 -19.15 -43.87 -7.59
N SER A 420 -20.08 -43.05 -7.08
CA SER A 420 -21.18 -42.49 -7.89
C SER A 420 -20.64 -41.43 -8.88
N PRO A 421 -20.83 -41.57 -10.21
CA PRO A 421 -20.48 -40.53 -11.18
C PRO A 421 -21.18 -39.20 -10.93
N THR A 422 -22.42 -39.23 -10.38
CA THR A 422 -23.15 -38.03 -10.01
C THR A 422 -22.48 -37.25 -8.89
N LEU A 423 -21.85 -37.96 -7.93
CA LEU A 423 -21.13 -37.33 -6.84
C LEU A 423 -19.84 -36.65 -7.35
N LEU A 424 -19.16 -37.26 -8.33
CA LEU A 424 -18.03 -36.67 -9.01
C LEU A 424 -18.42 -35.39 -9.78
N GLN A 425 -19.55 -35.41 -10.49
CA GLN A 425 -20.09 -34.24 -11.17
C GLN A 425 -20.46 -33.14 -10.16
N LEU A 426 -21.09 -33.50 -9.04
CA LEU A 426 -21.41 -32.56 -7.97
C LEU A 426 -20.14 -31.91 -7.40
N LEU A 427 -19.09 -32.68 -7.15
CA LEU A 427 -17.79 -32.16 -6.69
C LEU A 427 -17.24 -31.13 -7.68
N GLY A 428 -17.31 -31.41 -9.00
CA GLY A 428 -16.91 -30.47 -10.04
C GLY A 428 -17.69 -29.15 -9.99
N VAL A 429 -19.02 -29.21 -9.86
CA VAL A 429 -19.88 -28.01 -9.74
C VAL A 429 -19.59 -27.21 -8.48
N LEU A 430 -19.40 -27.88 -7.33
CA LEU A 430 -19.05 -27.22 -6.08
C LEU A 430 -17.70 -26.52 -6.14
N THR A 431 -16.69 -27.20 -6.72
CA THR A 431 -15.34 -26.64 -6.89
C THR A 431 -15.36 -25.43 -7.81
N GLU A 432 -16.04 -25.51 -8.96
CA GLU A 432 -16.17 -24.40 -9.89
C GLU A 432 -16.91 -23.21 -9.27
N SER A 433 -18.00 -23.47 -8.52
CA SER A 433 -18.72 -22.42 -7.80
C SER A 433 -17.83 -21.76 -6.74
N GLY A 434 -17.07 -22.54 -6.00
CA GLY A 434 -16.12 -22.03 -5.01
C GLY A 434 -15.02 -21.16 -5.62
N ARG A 435 -14.44 -21.61 -6.73
CA ARG A 435 -13.42 -20.84 -7.47
C ARG A 435 -13.96 -19.51 -7.98
N ARG A 436 -15.17 -19.48 -8.51
CA ARG A 436 -15.83 -18.22 -8.91
C ARG A 436 -16.00 -17.25 -7.76
N PHE A 437 -16.45 -17.73 -6.61
CA PHE A 437 -16.60 -16.90 -5.41
C PHE A 437 -15.28 -16.40 -4.87
N ALA A 438 -14.24 -17.21 -4.92
CA ALA A 438 -12.88 -16.83 -4.50
C ALA A 438 -12.18 -15.92 -5.51
N SER A 439 -12.83 -15.59 -6.64
CA SER A 439 -12.25 -14.81 -7.74
C SER A 439 -11.00 -15.46 -8.35
N ILE A 440 -10.91 -16.78 -8.26
CA ILE A 440 -9.90 -17.59 -8.95
C ILE A 440 -10.36 -17.73 -10.40
N ALA A 441 -10.07 -16.73 -11.23
CA ALA A 441 -10.40 -16.82 -12.65
C ALA A 441 -9.32 -17.65 -13.36
N ASP A 442 -9.71 -18.74 -14.01
CA ASP A 442 -8.83 -19.62 -14.79
C ASP A 442 -8.03 -18.85 -15.87
N ALA A 443 -8.60 -17.77 -16.39
CA ALA A 443 -7.93 -16.85 -17.31
C ALA A 443 -6.67 -16.19 -16.75
N MET A 444 -6.53 -16.08 -15.41
CA MET A 444 -5.35 -15.53 -14.75
C MET A 444 -4.30 -16.59 -14.44
N VAL A 445 -4.67 -17.86 -14.43
CA VAL A 445 -3.75 -18.99 -14.18
C VAL A 445 -3.10 -19.50 -15.48
N GLY A 446 -3.40 -18.89 -16.62
CA GLY A 446 -2.80 -19.24 -17.92
C GLY A 446 -3.41 -20.47 -18.60
N GLN A 447 -4.47 -21.08 -18.05
CA GLN A 447 -5.08 -22.28 -18.61
C GLN A 447 -6.05 -22.01 -19.77
N SER A 448 -6.49 -20.79 -20.00
CA SER A 448 -7.36 -20.42 -21.12
C SER A 448 -6.76 -19.36 -22.05
N ALA A 449 -5.46 -19.44 -22.34
CA ALA A 449 -4.87 -18.74 -23.49
C ALA A 449 -5.31 -19.41 -24.81
N GLY A 450 -6.60 -19.66 -24.96
CA GLY A 450 -7.21 -20.03 -26.22
C GLY A 450 -7.23 -18.83 -27.15
N SER A 451 -6.78 -19.02 -28.36
CA SER A 451 -6.78 -18.26 -29.61
C SER A 451 -7.77 -17.09 -29.82
N GLY A 452 -8.15 -16.35 -28.79
CA GLY A 452 -8.98 -15.14 -28.91
C GLY A 452 -8.14 -13.89 -29.18
N PRO A 453 -8.72 -12.85 -29.81
CA PRO A 453 -8.06 -11.55 -29.97
C PRO A 453 -7.60 -11.01 -28.61
N VAL A 454 -6.40 -10.43 -28.56
CA VAL A 454 -5.77 -9.90 -27.33
C VAL A 454 -6.73 -8.98 -26.53
N GLY A 455 -7.53 -8.17 -27.21
CA GLY A 455 -8.51 -7.30 -26.61
C GLY A 455 -9.64 -8.01 -25.85
N THR A 456 -10.07 -9.20 -26.34
CA THR A 456 -11.10 -10.02 -25.67
C THR A 456 -10.56 -10.65 -24.41
N THR A 457 -9.31 -11.14 -24.46
CA THR A 457 -8.63 -11.71 -23.29
C THR A 457 -8.41 -10.66 -22.20
N ILE A 458 -8.00 -9.45 -22.58
CA ILE A 458 -7.85 -8.33 -21.63
C ILE A 458 -9.20 -7.97 -21.00
N ALA A 459 -10.27 -7.87 -21.78
CA ALA A 459 -11.61 -7.57 -21.26
C ALA A 459 -12.15 -8.64 -20.30
N LEU A 460 -11.86 -9.94 -20.56
CA LEU A 460 -12.22 -11.04 -19.67
C LEU A 460 -11.42 -11.01 -18.36
N ILE A 461 -10.13 -10.72 -18.42
CA ILE A 461 -9.28 -10.53 -17.25
C ILE A 461 -9.78 -9.33 -16.42
N GLU A 462 -10.12 -8.23 -17.06
CA GLU A 462 -10.65 -7.04 -16.39
C GLU A 462 -12.00 -7.34 -15.71
N GLN A 463 -12.89 -8.05 -16.38
CA GLN A 463 -14.17 -8.45 -15.79
C GLN A 463 -13.97 -9.40 -14.60
N GLY A 464 -13.07 -10.38 -14.68
CA GLY A 464 -12.75 -11.32 -13.60
C GLY A 464 -12.08 -10.65 -12.40
N SER A 465 -11.31 -9.60 -12.63
CA SER A 465 -10.55 -8.90 -11.57
C SER A 465 -11.35 -7.88 -10.76
N LYS A 466 -12.61 -7.57 -11.11
CA LYS A 466 -13.41 -6.54 -10.44
C LYS A 466 -13.60 -6.75 -8.95
N VAL A 467 -13.81 -7.99 -8.49
CA VAL A 467 -13.97 -8.29 -7.05
C VAL A 467 -12.65 -8.08 -6.31
N PHE A 468 -11.55 -8.58 -6.89
CA PHE A 468 -10.20 -8.38 -6.36
C PHE A 468 -9.85 -6.89 -6.26
N SER A 469 -10.19 -6.12 -7.30
CA SER A 469 -10.05 -4.67 -7.35
C SER A 469 -10.72 -3.96 -6.17
N ALA A 470 -11.94 -4.36 -5.84
CA ALA A 470 -12.67 -3.77 -4.72
C ALA A 470 -12.01 -4.11 -3.37
N ILE A 471 -11.46 -5.31 -3.22
CA ILE A 471 -10.67 -5.69 -2.04
C ILE A 471 -9.38 -4.89 -1.99
N HIS A 472 -8.68 -4.81 -3.11
CA HIS A 472 -7.43 -4.06 -3.23
C HIS A 472 -7.59 -2.57 -2.90
N LYS A 473 -8.70 -1.93 -3.34
CA LYS A 473 -9.00 -0.54 -2.95
C LYS A 473 -9.09 -0.34 -1.44
N ARG A 474 -9.67 -1.29 -0.71
CA ARG A 474 -9.74 -1.22 0.75
C ARG A 474 -8.36 -1.40 1.39
N LEU A 475 -7.57 -2.35 0.87
CA LEU A 475 -6.18 -2.56 1.33
C LEU A 475 -5.33 -1.32 1.10
N HIS A 476 -5.42 -0.75 -0.10
CA HIS A 476 -4.73 0.50 -0.45
C HIS A 476 -5.12 1.67 0.47
N GLN A 477 -6.41 1.80 0.80
CA GLN A 477 -6.87 2.83 1.73
C GLN A 477 -6.32 2.61 3.14
N ALA A 478 -6.30 1.36 3.62
CA ALA A 478 -5.75 1.02 4.94
C ALA A 478 -4.23 1.25 4.99
N GLN A 479 -3.49 0.82 3.95
CA GLN A 479 -2.05 1.05 3.83
C GLN A 479 -1.72 2.56 3.73
N GLY A 480 -2.58 3.35 3.08
CA GLY A 480 -2.43 4.80 3.07
C GLY A 480 -2.54 5.43 4.46
N ARG A 481 -3.45 4.91 5.31
CA ARG A 481 -3.53 5.33 6.72
C ARG A 481 -2.31 4.88 7.52
N GLU A 482 -1.79 3.68 7.25
CA GLU A 482 -0.55 3.17 7.85
C GLU A 482 0.64 4.09 7.55
N PHE A 483 0.85 4.42 6.27
CA PHE A 483 1.94 5.31 5.86
C PHE A 483 1.78 6.72 6.42
N LYS A 484 0.56 7.21 6.54
CA LYS A 484 0.29 8.49 7.18
C LYS A 484 0.70 8.47 8.66
N LEU A 485 0.43 7.37 9.37
CA LEU A 485 0.83 7.21 10.76
C LEU A 485 2.37 7.16 10.91
N ILE A 486 3.05 6.40 10.03
CA ILE A 486 4.51 6.37 9.97
C ILE A 486 5.08 7.76 9.69
N TYR A 487 4.46 8.50 8.75
CA TYR A 487 4.82 9.89 8.45
C TYR A 487 4.73 10.82 9.67
N GLU A 488 3.62 10.74 10.42
CA GLU A 488 3.40 11.52 11.63
C GLU A 488 4.42 11.17 12.72
N LEU A 489 4.74 9.88 12.90
CA LEU A 489 5.75 9.44 13.86
C LEU A 489 7.16 9.88 13.46
N ASN A 490 7.50 9.89 12.16
CA ASN A 490 8.77 10.44 11.70
C ASN A 490 8.90 11.95 12.04
N GLY A 491 7.81 12.70 11.91
CA GLY A 491 7.78 14.11 12.32
C GLY A 491 7.94 14.34 13.83
N GLU A 492 7.63 13.34 14.66
CA GLU A 492 7.74 13.42 16.11
C GLU A 492 9.08 12.92 16.65
N TYR A 493 9.55 11.77 16.18
CA TYR A 493 10.65 11.01 16.77
C TYR A 493 11.97 11.05 16.01
N LEU A 494 11.96 11.48 14.72
CA LEU A 494 13.18 11.54 13.94
C LEU A 494 14.10 12.65 14.46
N ASP A 495 15.42 12.45 14.40
CA ASP A 495 16.40 13.49 14.67
C ASP A 495 16.26 14.68 13.71
N ASP A 496 16.76 15.86 14.12
CA ASP A 496 16.65 17.06 13.30
C ASP A 496 17.27 16.89 11.91
N GLU A 497 18.39 16.12 11.80
CA GLU A 497 19.00 15.66 10.58
C GLU A 497 19.39 14.19 10.71
N TYR A 498 18.76 13.33 9.94
CA TYR A 498 19.01 11.89 9.94
C TYR A 498 19.72 11.48 8.63
N PRO A 499 21.01 11.06 8.70
CA PRO A 499 21.72 10.54 7.55
C PRO A 499 21.34 9.08 7.29
N TYR A 500 21.10 8.71 6.04
CA TYR A 500 20.86 7.34 5.64
C TYR A 500 21.57 7.00 4.33
N ASP A 501 21.97 5.75 4.20
CA ASP A 501 22.75 5.29 3.06
C ASP A 501 21.81 4.53 2.09
N VAL A 502 21.73 5.01 0.86
CA VAL A 502 21.09 4.31 -0.27
C VAL A 502 22.20 3.83 -1.20
N ILE A 503 21.94 2.81 -1.99
CA ILE A 503 22.92 2.26 -2.92
C ILE A 503 23.52 3.39 -3.76
N GLY A 504 24.83 3.63 -3.58
CA GLY A 504 25.61 4.61 -4.32
C GLY A 504 25.67 6.03 -3.74
N GLU A 505 24.82 6.41 -2.78
CA GLU A 505 24.78 7.79 -2.27
C GLU A 505 24.36 7.85 -0.78
N ARG A 506 24.99 8.76 -0.05
CA ARG A 506 24.57 9.12 1.30
C ARG A 506 23.59 10.28 1.24
N LYS A 507 22.35 10.05 1.69
CA LYS A 507 21.29 11.05 1.73
C LYS A 507 21.02 11.51 3.17
N THR A 508 20.39 12.66 3.31
CA THR A 508 20.00 13.23 4.60
C THR A 508 18.54 13.64 4.53
N ILE A 509 17.75 13.25 5.52
CA ILE A 509 16.37 13.68 5.73
C ILE A 509 16.30 14.55 6.98
N ARG A 510 15.41 15.53 7.01
CA ARG A 510 15.20 16.43 8.14
C ARG A 510 13.82 16.22 8.73
N ARG A 511 13.71 16.32 10.06
CA ARG A 511 12.41 16.29 10.75
C ARG A 511 11.43 17.31 10.15
N LYS A 512 11.91 18.49 9.77
CA LYS A 512 11.12 19.56 9.13
C LYS A 512 10.58 19.20 7.74
N ASP A 513 11.11 18.17 7.10
CA ASP A 513 10.60 17.68 5.81
C ASP A 513 9.23 17.01 5.97
N PHE A 514 8.89 16.53 7.18
CA PHE A 514 7.59 15.96 7.52
C PHE A 514 6.58 17.06 7.94
N SER A 515 6.18 17.89 6.99
CA SER A 515 5.27 19.02 7.20
C SER A 515 3.85 18.69 6.70
N SER A 516 2.84 19.43 7.16
CA SER A 516 1.43 19.25 6.76
C SER A 516 1.15 19.43 5.27
N ASP A 517 2.12 19.94 4.50
CA ASP A 517 1.97 20.23 3.07
C ASP A 517 2.17 19.00 2.16
N ILE A 518 2.69 17.90 2.71
CA ILE A 518 2.95 16.65 1.98
C ILE A 518 2.04 15.56 2.53
N SER A 519 1.37 14.85 1.65
CA SER A 519 0.61 13.65 1.97
C SER A 519 1.30 12.42 1.39
N VAL A 520 1.18 11.31 2.09
CA VAL A 520 1.77 10.04 1.69
C VAL A 520 0.66 9.07 1.31
N VAL A 521 0.84 8.40 0.17
CA VAL A 521 -0.11 7.42 -0.37
C VAL A 521 0.65 6.17 -0.86
N PRO A 522 0.02 5.01 -0.91
CA PRO A 522 0.64 3.84 -1.55
C PRO A 522 0.86 4.05 -3.04
N VAL A 523 1.91 3.44 -3.58
CA VAL A 523 2.26 3.51 -5.02
C VAL A 523 1.25 2.80 -5.89
N SER A 524 0.69 1.68 -5.41
CA SER A 524 -0.22 0.84 -6.18
C SER A 524 -1.48 1.62 -6.58
N ASP A 525 -1.82 1.60 -7.88
CA ASP A 525 -3.09 2.15 -8.35
C ASP A 525 -4.13 1.03 -8.39
N PRO A 526 -5.18 1.09 -7.54
CA PRO A 526 -6.20 0.06 -7.51
C PRO A 526 -7.06 -0.03 -8.78
N ASN A 527 -6.88 0.88 -9.73
CA ASN A 527 -7.59 0.87 -11.02
C ASN A 527 -6.80 0.18 -12.13
N ILE A 528 -5.52 -0.10 -11.93
CA ILE A 528 -4.63 -0.71 -12.93
C ILE A 528 -4.18 -2.09 -12.42
N PHE A 529 -4.77 -3.16 -12.98
CA PHE A 529 -4.67 -4.52 -12.42
C PHE A 529 -3.61 -5.42 -13.06
N SER A 530 -3.15 -5.11 -14.27
CA SER A 530 -2.16 -5.96 -14.93
C SER A 530 -0.88 -5.19 -15.24
N GLN A 531 0.26 -5.87 -15.08
CA GLN A 531 1.56 -5.33 -15.50
C GLN A 531 1.54 -4.95 -16.99
N ALA A 532 0.86 -5.75 -17.83
CA ALA A 532 0.69 -5.45 -19.23
C ALA A 532 -0.05 -4.11 -19.48
N GLN A 533 -1.07 -3.80 -18.68
CA GLN A 533 -1.77 -2.50 -18.77
C GLN A 533 -0.88 -1.35 -18.31
N ARG A 534 -0.09 -1.53 -17.24
CA ARG A 534 0.88 -0.52 -16.78
C ARG A 534 1.90 -0.21 -17.87
N ILE A 535 2.47 -1.25 -18.49
CA ILE A 535 3.43 -1.12 -19.60
C ILE A 535 2.76 -0.40 -20.79
N ALA A 536 1.55 -0.79 -21.18
CA ALA A 536 0.84 -0.18 -22.30
C ALA A 536 0.52 1.32 -22.06
N LEU A 537 0.08 1.67 -20.85
CA LEU A 537 -0.18 3.07 -20.46
C LEU A 537 1.12 3.88 -20.41
N ALA A 538 2.20 3.33 -19.85
CA ALA A 538 3.49 3.98 -19.78
C ALA A 538 4.09 4.16 -21.19
N GLN A 539 3.95 3.18 -22.07
CA GLN A 539 4.36 3.26 -23.48
C GLN A 539 3.58 4.34 -24.23
N THR A 540 2.25 4.41 -24.02
CA THR A 540 1.42 5.46 -24.61
C THR A 540 1.81 6.84 -24.08
N GLY A 541 2.09 6.96 -22.77
CA GLY A 541 2.58 8.18 -22.15
C GLY A 541 3.92 8.63 -22.73
N LEU A 542 4.85 7.69 -22.96
CA LEU A 542 6.14 7.96 -23.59
C LEU A 542 5.99 8.42 -25.04
N GLN A 543 5.09 7.80 -25.82
CA GLN A 543 4.80 8.23 -27.19
C GLN A 543 4.24 9.65 -27.23
N LEU A 544 3.33 10.00 -26.32
CA LEU A 544 2.77 11.34 -26.20
C LEU A 544 3.85 12.36 -25.79
N ALA A 545 4.75 12.00 -24.86
CA ALA A 545 5.86 12.85 -24.46
C ALA A 545 6.82 13.14 -25.62
N GLN A 546 7.13 12.14 -26.44
CA GLN A 546 7.96 12.31 -27.63
C GLN A 546 7.31 13.20 -28.70
N GLN A 547 5.95 13.18 -28.81
CA GLN A 547 5.22 14.03 -29.75
C GLN A 547 5.08 15.49 -29.27
N ALA A 548 5.05 15.72 -27.96
CA ALA A 548 4.85 17.04 -27.37
C ALA A 548 5.85 17.31 -26.23
N PRO A 549 7.17 17.39 -26.54
CA PRO A 549 8.22 17.56 -25.52
C PRO A 549 8.13 18.89 -24.77
N ASN A 550 7.43 19.89 -25.31
CA ASN A 550 7.21 21.19 -24.66
C ASN A 550 6.12 21.16 -23.57
N ILE A 551 5.31 20.10 -23.51
CA ILE A 551 4.18 19.97 -22.57
C ILE A 551 4.46 18.86 -21.56
N ILE A 552 5.11 17.79 -21.98
CA ILE A 552 5.34 16.60 -21.16
C ILE A 552 6.84 16.37 -21.05
N ASP A 553 7.33 16.20 -19.85
CA ASP A 553 8.72 15.85 -19.58
C ASP A 553 9.05 14.44 -20.12
N VAL A 554 9.91 14.41 -21.14
CA VAL A 554 10.31 13.17 -21.82
C VAL A 554 11.17 12.30 -20.88
N LYS A 555 12.01 12.88 -20.04
CA LYS A 555 12.87 12.16 -19.08
C LYS A 555 12.02 11.43 -18.04
N GLU A 556 11.04 12.12 -17.49
CA GLU A 556 10.10 11.53 -16.54
C GLU A 556 9.21 10.44 -17.19
N ALA A 557 8.83 10.62 -18.45
CA ALA A 557 8.09 9.59 -19.19
C ALA A 557 8.91 8.31 -19.40
N TYR A 558 10.22 8.44 -19.72
CA TYR A 558 11.14 7.29 -19.79
C TYR A 558 11.32 6.62 -18.44
N ARG A 559 11.48 7.40 -17.36
CA ARG A 559 11.59 6.88 -15.99
C ARG A 559 10.37 5.99 -15.65
N ARG A 560 9.16 6.50 -15.88
CA ARG A 560 7.91 5.77 -15.64
C ARG A 560 7.79 4.51 -16.49
N PHE A 561 8.25 4.59 -17.74
CA PHE A 561 8.26 3.42 -18.62
C PHE A 561 9.22 2.34 -18.12
N LEU A 562 10.46 2.68 -17.77
CA LEU A 562 11.45 1.75 -17.20
C LEU A 562 10.96 1.16 -15.87
N GLN A 563 10.35 1.99 -15.01
CA GLN A 563 9.75 1.54 -13.75
C GLN A 563 8.60 0.54 -14.00
N SER A 564 7.78 0.74 -15.03
CA SER A 564 6.69 -0.18 -15.38
C SER A 564 7.18 -1.54 -15.86
N LEU A 565 8.40 -1.62 -16.38
CA LEU A 565 9.07 -2.86 -16.80
C LEU A 565 9.69 -3.65 -15.63
N ASN A 566 9.63 -3.11 -14.38
CA ASN A 566 10.26 -3.67 -13.18
C ASN A 566 11.77 -3.95 -13.37
N ILE A 567 12.48 -3.08 -14.10
CA ILE A 567 13.93 -3.18 -14.25
C ILE A 567 14.55 -2.71 -12.92
N PRO A 568 15.31 -3.56 -12.20
CA PRO A 568 16.05 -3.11 -11.04
C PRO A 568 17.08 -2.06 -11.48
N ASP A 569 17.34 -1.07 -10.63
CA ASP A 569 18.35 0.00 -10.84
C ASP A 569 18.15 0.82 -12.14
N TYR A 570 16.88 1.03 -12.54
CA TYR A 570 16.55 1.81 -13.74
C TYR A 570 17.09 3.25 -13.69
N ASN A 571 17.39 3.80 -12.50
CA ASN A 571 18.01 5.11 -12.35
C ASN A 571 19.42 5.14 -12.91
N ASP A 572 20.18 4.03 -12.84
CA ASP A 572 21.54 3.91 -13.39
C ASP A 572 21.53 3.88 -14.93
N LEU A 573 20.39 3.53 -15.54
CA LEU A 573 20.21 3.61 -16.99
C LEU A 573 19.94 5.04 -17.47
N MET A 574 19.63 5.96 -16.56
CA MET A 574 19.32 7.35 -16.89
C MET A 574 20.52 8.22 -16.62
N ILE A 575 20.91 9.03 -17.61
CA ILE A 575 22.02 9.98 -17.46
C ILE A 575 21.59 11.03 -16.43
N GLN A 576 22.34 11.14 -15.34
CA GLN A 576 22.15 12.15 -14.32
C GLN A 576 22.80 13.46 -14.81
N GLU A 577 22.05 14.55 -14.81
CA GLU A 577 22.53 15.86 -15.31
C GLU A 577 23.65 16.44 -14.46
N ASP A 578 23.70 16.09 -13.18
CA ASP A 578 24.73 16.56 -12.25
C ASP A 578 26.10 15.87 -12.44
N GLU A 579 26.11 14.72 -13.13
CA GLU A 579 27.36 13.99 -13.43
C GLU A 579 28.06 14.43 -14.71
N ILE A 580 27.47 15.37 -15.48
CA ILE A 580 28.16 15.89 -16.68
C ILE A 580 29.25 16.88 -16.24
N PRO A 581 30.53 16.51 -16.30
CA PRO A 581 31.59 17.40 -15.85
C PRO A 581 31.74 18.59 -16.79
N ARG A 582 32.14 19.75 -16.24
CA ARG A 582 32.52 20.90 -17.04
C ARG A 582 33.70 20.54 -17.93
N ARG A 583 33.65 20.95 -19.19
CA ARG A 583 34.69 20.67 -20.18
C ARG A 583 35.05 21.93 -20.94
N ASP A 584 36.27 21.95 -21.48
CA ASP A 584 36.67 22.93 -22.45
C ASP A 584 36.01 22.63 -23.82
N PRO A 585 35.91 23.64 -24.74
CA PRO A 585 35.15 23.46 -25.97
C PRO A 585 35.72 22.39 -26.92
N VAL A 586 37.02 22.07 -26.83
CA VAL A 586 37.60 21.00 -27.64
C VAL A 586 37.20 19.64 -27.10
N SER A 587 37.26 19.49 -25.76
CA SER A 587 36.78 18.25 -25.07
C SER A 587 35.29 18.03 -25.24
N GLU A 588 34.47 19.08 -25.32
CA GLU A 588 33.04 19.00 -25.63
C GLU A 588 32.80 18.50 -27.06
N ASN A 589 33.56 19.01 -28.05
CA ASN A 589 33.52 18.50 -29.41
C ASN A 589 33.84 16.99 -29.49
N MET A 590 34.90 16.57 -28.76
CA MET A 590 35.30 15.18 -28.72
C MET A 590 34.29 14.29 -27.98
N ALA A 591 33.66 14.81 -26.92
CA ALA A 591 32.61 14.11 -26.18
C ALA A 591 31.39 13.88 -27.09
N LEU A 592 30.99 14.88 -27.86
CA LEU A 592 29.87 14.79 -28.80
C LEU A 592 30.17 13.77 -29.93
N LEU A 593 31.37 13.74 -30.46
CA LEU A 593 31.79 12.72 -31.43
C LEU A 593 31.72 11.30 -30.86
N ASN A 594 31.95 11.13 -29.58
CA ASN A 594 31.86 9.86 -28.88
C ASN A 594 30.44 9.55 -28.37
N GLY A 595 29.42 10.33 -28.74
CA GLY A 595 28.03 10.16 -28.30
C GLY A 595 27.81 10.43 -26.81
N LYS A 596 28.72 11.12 -26.12
CA LYS A 596 28.61 11.49 -24.72
C LYS A 596 27.81 12.80 -24.58
N PRO A 597 26.94 12.93 -23.57
CA PRO A 597 26.19 14.16 -23.33
C PRO A 597 27.14 15.30 -22.93
N ILE A 598 26.79 16.50 -23.38
CA ILE A 598 27.45 17.75 -23.05
C ILE A 598 26.43 18.73 -22.48
N LYS A 599 26.84 19.58 -21.54
CA LYS A 599 26.02 20.60 -20.88
C LYS A 599 26.73 21.93 -20.85
N VAL A 600 26.00 23.01 -21.09
CA VAL A 600 26.51 24.40 -20.98
C VAL A 600 26.39 24.85 -19.53
N PHE A 601 27.43 25.50 -19.01
CA PHE A 601 27.46 26.07 -17.66
C PHE A 601 27.59 27.60 -17.74
N GLU A 602 26.84 28.28 -16.88
CA GLU A 602 26.73 29.74 -16.86
C GLU A 602 28.08 30.50 -16.76
N GLU A 603 29.08 29.89 -16.11
CA GLU A 603 30.39 30.48 -15.85
C GLU A 603 31.41 30.23 -16.97
N GLN A 604 31.04 29.59 -18.09
CA GLN A 604 31.94 29.34 -19.22
C GLN A 604 32.12 30.58 -20.06
N ASP A 605 33.28 30.69 -20.76
CA ASP A 605 33.47 31.71 -21.82
C ASP A 605 32.66 31.30 -23.06
N HIS A 606 31.38 31.73 -23.08
CA HIS A 606 30.45 31.38 -24.15
C HIS A 606 30.91 31.84 -25.52
N ALA A 607 31.61 33.00 -25.63
CA ALA A 607 32.09 33.49 -26.89
C ALA A 607 33.22 32.60 -27.47
N ALA A 608 34.13 32.15 -26.63
CA ALA A 608 35.19 31.21 -27.02
C ALA A 608 34.62 29.84 -27.40
N HIS A 609 33.66 29.32 -26.63
CA HIS A 609 32.99 28.04 -26.94
C HIS A 609 32.28 28.11 -28.29
N ILE A 610 31.47 29.14 -28.56
CA ILE A 610 30.79 29.33 -29.85
C ILE A 610 31.75 29.32 -31.01
N ALA A 611 32.90 30.10 -30.90
CA ALA A 611 33.87 30.18 -31.96
C ALA A 611 34.51 28.80 -32.27
N VAL A 612 34.91 28.04 -31.24
CA VAL A 612 35.51 26.71 -31.40
C VAL A 612 34.50 25.69 -31.97
N HIS A 613 33.26 25.70 -31.49
CA HIS A 613 32.21 24.81 -32.00
C HIS A 613 31.86 25.13 -33.44
N GLN A 614 31.77 26.41 -33.85
CA GLN A 614 31.53 26.82 -35.23
C GLN A 614 32.67 26.38 -36.15
N GLN A 615 33.95 26.54 -35.70
CA GLN A 615 35.11 26.09 -36.46
C GLN A 615 35.07 24.55 -36.63
N PHE A 616 34.72 23.82 -35.62
CA PHE A 616 34.60 22.35 -35.64
C PHE A 616 33.54 21.85 -36.64
N ILE A 617 32.34 22.47 -36.66
CA ILE A 617 31.28 22.12 -37.60
C ILE A 617 31.69 22.38 -39.07
N ASN A 618 32.46 23.45 -39.29
CA ASN A 618 32.87 23.85 -40.62
C ASN A 618 34.15 23.15 -41.12
N ASP A 619 34.82 22.36 -40.28
CA ASP A 619 36.04 21.63 -40.69
C ASP A 619 35.68 20.45 -41.63
N PRO A 620 36.23 20.47 -42.88
CA PRO A 620 35.89 19.45 -43.88
C PRO A 620 36.37 18.05 -43.50
N ARG A 621 37.30 17.90 -42.56
CA ARG A 621 37.81 16.61 -42.10
C ARG A 621 36.77 15.82 -41.27
N PHE A 622 35.89 16.52 -40.61
CA PHE A 622 34.79 15.91 -39.80
C PHE A 622 33.47 15.83 -40.58
N ALA A 623 33.36 16.54 -41.70
CA ALA A 623 32.16 16.59 -42.56
C ALA A 623 32.08 15.43 -43.58
N GLY A 624 33.01 14.45 -43.55
CA GLY A 624 33.12 13.41 -44.59
C GLY A 624 32.09 12.30 -44.55
N ASN A 625 31.32 12.14 -43.46
CA ASN A 625 30.26 11.13 -43.35
C ASN A 625 28.87 11.82 -43.30
N PRO A 626 28.02 11.69 -44.33
CA PRO A 626 26.76 12.42 -44.42
C PRO A 626 25.76 12.06 -43.29
N GLU A 627 25.74 10.82 -42.80
CA GLU A 627 24.83 10.40 -41.73
C GLU A 627 25.29 10.93 -40.35
N ALA A 628 26.57 10.85 -40.05
CA ALA A 628 27.14 11.43 -38.82
C ALA A 628 27.01 12.97 -38.83
N LYS A 629 27.16 13.60 -39.99
CA LYS A 629 26.98 15.05 -40.15
C LYS A 629 25.54 15.46 -39.78
N GLN A 630 24.53 14.72 -40.15
CA GLN A 630 23.14 15.11 -39.89
C GLN A 630 22.79 15.05 -38.40
N ILE A 631 23.26 14.05 -37.67
CA ILE A 631 23.00 13.89 -36.22
C ILE A 631 23.85 14.86 -35.39
N LEU A 632 25.17 14.92 -35.65
CA LEU A 632 26.11 15.77 -34.93
C LEU A 632 25.85 17.26 -35.16
N TYR A 633 25.45 17.62 -36.40
CA TYR A 633 25.13 18.99 -36.74
C TYR A 633 23.95 19.54 -35.98
N GLY A 634 22.87 18.74 -35.81
CA GLY A 634 21.71 19.14 -35.05
C GLY A 634 21.98 19.31 -33.57
N GLN A 635 22.74 18.39 -32.97
CA GLN A 635 23.12 18.44 -31.54
C GLN A 635 24.07 19.59 -31.23
N MET A 636 25.05 19.80 -32.10
CA MET A 636 26.00 20.91 -31.95
C MET A 636 25.35 22.29 -32.15
N LEU A 637 24.42 22.43 -33.11
CA LEU A 637 23.65 23.67 -33.26
C LEU A 637 22.78 23.97 -32.05
N ALA A 638 22.13 22.94 -31.46
CA ALA A 638 21.40 23.11 -30.24
C ALA A 638 22.29 23.54 -29.06
N HIS A 639 23.49 22.96 -28.93
CA HIS A 639 24.49 23.34 -27.92
C HIS A 639 25.03 24.76 -28.12
N ILE A 640 25.38 25.16 -29.35
CA ILE A 640 25.72 26.54 -29.68
C ILE A 640 24.60 27.50 -29.35
N GLY A 641 23.34 27.10 -29.61
CA GLY A 641 22.16 27.88 -29.25
C GLY A 641 22.05 28.14 -27.76
N GLN A 642 22.40 27.16 -26.93
CA GLN A 642 22.46 27.33 -25.47
C GLN A 642 23.57 28.30 -25.04
N HIS A 643 24.76 28.18 -25.60
CA HIS A 643 25.84 29.16 -25.35
C HIS A 643 25.46 30.58 -25.81
N MET A 644 24.75 30.71 -26.93
CA MET A 644 24.24 32.00 -27.38
C MET A 644 23.20 32.60 -26.43
N ALA A 645 22.35 31.76 -25.86
CA ALA A 645 21.35 32.20 -24.87
C ALA A 645 22.03 32.76 -23.61
N PHE A 646 23.03 32.03 -23.07
CA PHE A 646 23.81 32.51 -21.93
C PHE A 646 24.65 33.77 -22.26
N LEU A 647 25.29 33.84 -23.42
CA LEU A 647 26.02 35.03 -23.86
C LEU A 647 25.07 36.25 -23.95
N TYR A 648 23.89 36.06 -24.51
CA TYR A 648 22.87 37.09 -24.57
C TYR A 648 22.44 37.53 -23.15
N GLN A 649 22.18 36.59 -22.24
CA GLN A 649 21.85 36.87 -20.85
C GLN A 649 22.97 37.65 -20.15
N GLN A 650 24.24 37.29 -20.35
CA GLN A 650 25.40 37.96 -19.79
C GLN A 650 25.60 39.38 -20.34
N GLN A 651 25.36 39.59 -21.67
CA GLN A 651 25.38 40.90 -22.28
C GLN A 651 24.23 41.80 -21.79
N MET A 652 23.05 41.24 -21.55
CA MET A 652 21.92 41.96 -21.00
C MET A 652 22.19 42.39 -19.56
N GLN A 653 22.77 41.52 -18.74
CA GLN A 653 23.16 41.85 -17.36
C GLN A 653 24.18 42.97 -17.29
N SER A 654 25.12 43.04 -18.26
CA SER A 654 26.14 44.10 -18.32
C SER A 654 25.60 45.48 -18.82
N GLN A 655 24.42 45.49 -19.47
CA GLN A 655 23.78 46.71 -20.00
C GLN A 655 22.67 47.28 -19.10
N VAL A 656 22.23 46.51 -18.07
CA VAL A 656 21.28 46.99 -17.08
C VAL A 656 22.02 47.83 -16.02
N PRO A 657 21.63 49.10 -15.76
CA PRO A 657 22.25 49.88 -14.70
C PRO A 657 22.12 49.21 -13.34
N ASP A 658 23.18 49.27 -12.53
CA ASP A 658 23.21 48.76 -11.15
C ASP A 658 21.99 49.26 -10.37
N GLY A 659 21.09 48.35 -9.98
CA GLY A 659 19.90 48.64 -9.17
C GLY A 659 18.57 48.23 -9.74
N MET A 660 18.48 47.67 -10.98
CA MET A 660 17.23 47.04 -11.46
C MET A 660 17.24 45.53 -11.23
N PRO A 661 16.18 44.97 -10.59
CA PRO A 661 16.08 43.52 -10.39
C PRO A 661 15.85 42.84 -11.74
N THR A 662 16.82 42.05 -12.19
CA THR A 662 16.64 41.12 -13.29
C THR A 662 16.16 39.77 -12.71
N SER A 663 15.21 39.12 -13.34
CA SER A 663 14.65 37.84 -12.91
C SER A 663 15.64 36.66 -12.87
N SER A 664 16.87 36.90 -13.25
CA SER A 664 17.97 35.90 -13.24
C SER A 664 19.08 36.20 -12.20
N GLY A 665 18.99 37.30 -11.45
CA GLY A 665 19.96 37.61 -10.41
C GLY A 665 19.46 37.13 -9.06
N GLU A 666 19.87 35.96 -8.62
CA GLU A 666 19.97 35.47 -7.25
C GLU A 666 19.62 33.97 -7.11
N PHE A 667 20.33 33.14 -7.86
CA PHE A 667 20.38 31.72 -7.52
C PHE A 667 21.50 31.36 -6.54
N ASN A 668 22.28 32.34 -6.05
CA ASN A 668 23.31 32.13 -5.04
C ASN A 668 23.46 33.33 -4.14
N LYS A 669 22.58 33.47 -3.13
CA LYS A 669 22.91 34.01 -1.80
C LYS A 669 21.71 33.91 -0.86
N GLU A 670 21.96 33.24 0.25
CA GLU A 670 21.27 33.26 1.54
C GLU A 670 19.75 33.59 1.55
N PHE A 671 19.03 32.59 1.90
CA PHE A 671 17.60 32.59 2.21
C PHE A 671 17.18 33.76 3.11
N ASN A 672 16.47 34.72 2.54
CA ASN A 672 15.58 35.58 3.25
C ASN A 672 14.23 35.57 2.53
N ASP A 673 13.16 35.42 3.32
CA ASP A 673 11.74 35.26 2.93
C ASP A 673 11.13 36.52 2.29
N GLU A 674 11.66 37.02 1.18
CA GLU A 674 10.96 38.03 0.40
C GLU A 674 10.52 37.44 -0.95
N LYS A 675 9.20 37.50 -1.19
CA LYS A 675 8.58 37.14 -2.48
C LYS A 675 9.30 37.85 -3.63
N PRO A 676 9.59 37.16 -4.76
CA PRO A 676 10.13 37.81 -5.94
C PRO A 676 9.18 38.94 -6.34
N LYS A 677 9.69 40.15 -6.46
CA LYS A 677 8.94 41.33 -6.96
C LYS A 677 8.46 40.99 -8.38
N GLU A 678 7.17 41.00 -8.58
CA GLU A 678 6.60 40.95 -9.91
C GLU A 678 7.10 42.17 -10.71
N ILE A 679 7.76 41.93 -11.84
CA ILE A 679 8.22 42.96 -12.77
C ILE A 679 6.98 43.63 -13.34
N THR A 680 6.91 44.94 -13.32
CA THR A 680 5.80 45.69 -13.93
C THR A 680 5.87 45.58 -15.48
N ILE A 681 4.71 45.62 -16.11
CA ILE A 681 4.57 45.53 -17.59
C ILE A 681 5.43 46.59 -18.29
N GLU A 682 5.66 47.76 -17.67
CA GLU A 682 6.53 48.81 -18.20
C GLU A 682 8.01 48.45 -18.13
N GLU A 683 8.45 47.76 -17.07
CA GLU A 683 9.81 47.23 -16.93
C GLU A 683 10.06 46.08 -17.90
N GLU A 684 9.13 45.18 -18.08
CA GLU A 684 9.16 44.10 -19.07
C GLU A 684 9.32 44.66 -20.49
N ASN A 685 8.53 45.66 -20.86
CA ASN A 685 8.60 46.29 -22.16
C ASN A 685 9.93 47.04 -22.40
N ARG A 686 10.54 47.64 -21.37
CA ARG A 686 11.88 48.26 -21.48
C ARG A 686 12.96 47.22 -21.70
N ILE A 687 12.92 46.12 -20.96
CA ILE A 687 13.86 45.01 -21.12
C ILE A 687 13.69 44.38 -22.52
N ALA A 688 12.45 44.16 -22.98
CA ALA A 688 12.19 43.65 -24.31
C ALA A 688 12.69 44.56 -25.45
N ALA A 689 12.56 45.88 -25.30
CA ALA A 689 13.05 46.84 -26.28
C ALA A 689 14.59 46.88 -26.33
N ALA A 690 15.25 46.85 -25.15
CA ALA A 690 16.71 46.76 -25.06
C ALA A 690 17.25 45.44 -25.64
N ALA A 691 16.55 44.34 -25.38
CA ALA A 691 16.84 43.03 -25.92
C ALA A 691 16.74 42.99 -27.47
N ALA A 692 15.68 43.60 -28.02
CA ALA A 692 15.51 43.72 -29.48
C ALA A 692 16.64 44.52 -30.13
N GLN A 693 17.11 45.60 -29.50
CA GLN A 693 18.19 46.45 -29.99
C GLN A 693 19.57 45.75 -29.95
N ALA A 694 19.83 44.97 -28.89
CA ALA A 694 21.04 44.14 -28.77
C ALA A 694 21.02 42.99 -29.81
N ALA A 695 19.89 42.35 -30.05
CA ALA A 695 19.75 41.34 -31.09
C ALA A 695 19.98 41.89 -32.52
N GLN A 696 19.50 43.11 -32.81
CA GLN A 696 19.74 43.79 -34.10
C GLN A 696 21.24 44.13 -34.28
N ASN A 697 21.94 44.56 -33.25
CA ASN A 697 23.36 44.83 -33.31
C ASN A 697 24.21 43.57 -33.53
N LEU A 698 23.80 42.43 -32.97
CA LEU A 698 24.42 41.11 -33.17
C LEU A 698 24.21 40.59 -34.61
N MET A 699 23.02 40.77 -35.17
CA MET A 699 22.74 40.39 -36.56
C MET A 699 23.42 41.27 -37.58
N GLY A 700 23.71 42.55 -37.25
CA GLY A 700 24.34 43.51 -38.14
C GLY A 700 25.83 43.26 -38.41
N THR A 701 26.49 42.36 -37.71
CA THR A 701 27.92 42.08 -37.83
C THR A 701 28.27 40.83 -38.66
N MET A 702 27.27 40.05 -39.16
CA MET A 702 27.53 38.88 -40.00
C MET A 702 27.07 39.13 -41.46
N PRO A 703 27.97 39.12 -42.46
CA PRO A 703 27.56 39.09 -43.85
C PRO A 703 26.95 37.69 -44.17
N PRO A 704 25.84 37.62 -44.90
CA PRO A 704 25.22 36.36 -45.27
C PRO A 704 26.17 35.56 -46.17
N SER A 705 26.42 34.31 -45.81
CA SER A 705 27.20 33.39 -46.66
C SER A 705 26.38 32.96 -47.88
N PRO A 706 27.00 32.71 -49.02
CA PRO A 706 26.30 32.31 -50.26
C PRO A 706 25.51 31.00 -50.14
N GLU A 707 25.77 30.16 -49.12
CA GLU A 707 25.03 28.94 -48.77
C GLU A 707 23.74 29.23 -48.01
N GLN A 708 23.71 30.34 -47.24
CA GLN A 708 22.48 30.76 -46.54
C GLN A 708 21.42 31.31 -47.51
N GLU A 709 21.85 31.96 -48.62
CA GLU A 709 20.87 32.35 -49.66
C GLU A 709 20.25 31.15 -50.40
N LYS A 710 21.04 30.08 -50.62
CA LYS A 710 20.49 28.84 -51.19
C LYS A 710 19.56 28.13 -50.22
N GLN A 711 19.88 28.06 -48.96
CA GLN A 711 19.01 27.45 -47.94
C GLN A 711 17.74 28.26 -47.70
N ASN A 712 17.80 29.59 -47.76
CA ASN A 712 16.62 30.45 -47.68
C ASN A 712 15.71 30.27 -48.89
N MET A 713 16.26 30.09 -50.11
CA MET A 713 15.45 29.77 -51.31
C MET A 713 14.81 28.38 -51.23
N GLU A 714 15.55 27.37 -50.78
CA GLU A 714 14.98 26.01 -50.54
C GLU A 714 13.94 25.99 -49.42
N MET A 715 14.11 26.81 -48.38
CA MET A 715 13.12 26.93 -47.30
C MET A 715 11.87 27.65 -47.77
N GLN A 716 11.95 28.69 -48.62
CA GLN A 716 10.84 29.36 -49.26
C GLN A 716 10.07 28.40 -50.19
N GLU A 717 10.79 27.60 -50.96
CA GLU A 717 10.20 26.58 -51.83
C GLU A 717 9.48 25.46 -51.05
N LYS A 718 10.06 25.00 -49.91
CA LYS A 718 9.42 24.07 -48.99
C LYS A 718 8.19 24.67 -48.30
N GLN A 719 8.22 25.94 -47.91
CA GLN A 719 7.07 26.66 -47.35
C GLN A 719 5.95 26.84 -48.40
N ALA A 720 6.28 27.17 -49.63
CA ALA A 720 5.31 27.25 -50.73
C ALA A 720 4.68 25.89 -51.01
N ASN A 721 5.46 24.81 -51.01
CA ASN A 721 4.98 23.43 -51.15
C ASN A 721 4.10 22.98 -49.99
N LEU A 722 4.40 23.40 -48.76
CA LEU A 722 3.57 23.15 -47.59
C LEU A 722 2.24 23.91 -47.61
N GLN A 723 2.25 25.16 -48.14
CA GLN A 723 1.02 25.92 -48.34
C GLN A 723 0.14 25.29 -49.42
N LEU A 724 0.72 24.84 -50.57
CA LEU A 724 0.01 24.10 -51.61
C LEU A 724 -0.63 22.78 -51.10
N LYS A 725 0.14 22.00 -50.27
CA LYS A 725 -0.42 20.81 -49.62
C LYS A 725 -1.49 21.14 -48.61
N GLY A 726 -1.40 22.27 -47.91
CA GLY A 726 -2.43 22.78 -47.01
C GLY A 726 -3.73 23.15 -47.73
N GLU A 727 -3.62 23.73 -48.91
CA GLU A 727 -4.79 24.04 -49.77
C GLU A 727 -5.38 22.77 -50.38
N GLU A 728 -4.58 21.82 -50.83
CA GLU A 728 -5.08 20.50 -51.30
C GLU A 728 -5.83 19.74 -50.20
N LEU A 729 -5.34 19.78 -48.95
CA LEU A 729 -6.02 19.20 -47.79
C LEU A 729 -7.35 19.91 -47.48
N LYS A 730 -7.43 21.23 -47.62
CA LYS A 730 -8.68 21.98 -47.47
C LYS A 730 -9.70 21.61 -48.55
N ILE A 731 -9.26 21.46 -49.81
CA ILE A 731 -10.08 21.03 -50.92
C ILE A 731 -10.57 19.58 -50.73
N ARG A 732 -9.70 18.72 -50.24
CA ARG A 732 -10.04 17.31 -49.93
C ARG A 732 -11.04 17.19 -48.79
N LYS A 733 -10.89 18.03 -47.75
CA LYS A 733 -11.82 18.12 -46.61
C LYS A 733 -13.20 18.65 -47.06
N ALA A 734 -13.24 19.67 -47.91
CA ALA A 734 -14.48 20.21 -48.49
C ALA A 734 -15.22 19.16 -49.34
N ARG A 735 -14.50 18.38 -50.18
CA ARG A 735 -15.07 17.26 -50.96
C ARG A 735 -15.59 16.13 -50.06
N PHE A 736 -14.93 15.86 -48.95
CA PHE A 736 -15.38 14.87 -47.99
C PHE A 736 -16.67 15.32 -47.27
N GLU A 737 -16.74 16.58 -46.85
CA GLU A 737 -17.95 17.16 -46.24
C GLU A 737 -19.14 17.20 -47.20
N GLU A 738 -18.86 17.46 -48.48
CA GLU A 738 -19.89 17.40 -49.54
C GLU A 738 -20.37 15.97 -49.83
N GLY A 739 -19.46 14.99 -49.74
CA GLY A 739 -19.79 13.56 -49.82
C GLY A 739 -20.66 13.07 -48.64
N VAL A 740 -20.38 13.55 -47.43
CA VAL A 740 -21.20 13.26 -46.26
C VAL A 740 -22.61 13.86 -46.39
N LYS A 741 -22.73 15.11 -46.80
CA LYS A 741 -24.04 15.75 -47.05
C LYS A 741 -24.87 15.07 -48.15
N ASN A 742 -24.19 14.53 -49.18
CA ASN A 742 -24.87 13.77 -50.21
C ASN A 742 -25.34 12.40 -49.72
N ASN A 743 -24.58 11.75 -48.86
CA ASN A 743 -24.99 10.48 -48.21
C ASN A 743 -26.19 10.70 -47.27
N GLU A 744 -26.21 11.78 -46.48
CA GLU A 744 -27.37 12.12 -45.63
C GLU A 744 -28.63 12.41 -46.47
N ARG A 745 -28.49 13.09 -47.63
CA ARG A 745 -29.60 13.31 -48.53
C ARG A 745 -30.13 12.02 -49.15
N LEU A 746 -29.24 11.08 -49.48
CA LEU A 746 -29.61 9.74 -49.98
C LEU A 746 -30.31 8.88 -48.93
N GLN A 747 -29.86 8.99 -47.69
CA GLN A 747 -30.45 8.28 -46.55
C GLN A 747 -31.84 8.82 -46.21
N ASN A 748 -31.99 10.14 -46.17
CA ASN A 748 -33.28 10.81 -45.96
C ASN A 748 -34.30 10.49 -47.10
N ARG A 749 -33.81 10.29 -48.33
CA ARG A 749 -34.65 9.88 -49.47
C ARG A 749 -35.13 8.44 -49.35
N LYS A 750 -34.26 7.52 -48.90
CA LYS A 750 -34.61 6.12 -48.59
C LYS A 750 -35.59 5.99 -47.41
N ASP A 751 -35.44 6.81 -46.39
CA ASP A 751 -36.35 6.84 -45.26
C ASP A 751 -37.72 7.42 -45.64
N ALA A 752 -37.77 8.41 -46.56
CA ALA A 752 -39.02 8.94 -47.10
C ALA A 752 -39.73 7.89 -47.98
N GLU A 753 -38.99 7.15 -48.83
CA GLU A 753 -39.56 6.06 -49.66
C GLU A 753 -40.07 4.90 -48.76
N THR A 754 -39.39 4.61 -47.68
CA THR A 754 -39.81 3.56 -46.72
C THR A 754 -41.07 3.97 -45.96
N LYS A 755 -41.17 5.25 -45.55
CA LYS A 755 -42.38 5.79 -44.92
C LYS A 755 -43.56 5.81 -45.90
N ALA A 756 -43.34 6.15 -47.18
CA ALA A 756 -44.36 6.13 -48.22
C ALA A 756 -44.90 4.69 -48.43
N LYS A 757 -44.03 3.69 -48.47
CA LYS A 757 -44.44 2.28 -48.59
C LYS A 757 -45.21 1.77 -47.37
N ILE A 758 -44.87 2.21 -46.15
CA ILE A 758 -45.61 1.90 -44.92
C ILE A 758 -47.00 2.52 -44.96
N VAL A 759 -47.14 3.76 -45.40
CA VAL A 759 -48.44 4.44 -45.56
C VAL A 759 -49.31 3.76 -46.63
N GLU A 760 -48.71 3.33 -47.74
CA GLU A 760 -49.41 2.59 -48.79
C GLU A 760 -49.85 1.21 -48.32
N ALA A 761 -49.01 0.50 -47.56
CA ALA A 761 -49.38 -0.78 -46.95
C ALA A 761 -50.51 -0.62 -45.93
N ALA A 762 -50.46 0.42 -45.08
CA ALA A 762 -51.54 0.72 -44.13
C ALA A 762 -52.85 1.06 -44.83
N SER A 763 -52.82 1.80 -45.95
CA SER A 763 -54.01 2.12 -46.74
C SER A 763 -54.65 0.90 -47.44
N ARG A 764 -53.83 -0.13 -47.75
CA ARG A 764 -54.32 -1.42 -48.30
C ARG A 764 -55.00 -2.29 -47.23
N ILE A 765 -54.56 -2.18 -45.97
CA ILE A 765 -55.18 -2.89 -44.85
C ILE A 765 -56.57 -2.29 -44.53
N VAL A 766 -56.68 -0.96 -44.51
CA VAL A 766 -57.93 -0.25 -44.26
C VAL A 766 -58.99 -0.47 -45.39
N LYS A 767 -58.57 -0.79 -46.61
CA LYS A 767 -59.45 -1.14 -47.71
C LYS A 767 -59.93 -2.60 -47.75
N ARG A 768 -59.42 -3.46 -46.83
CA ARG A 768 -59.84 -4.86 -46.73
C ARG A 768 -60.78 -5.14 -45.59
N GLU A 769 -61.02 -4.20 -44.69
CA GLU A 769 -61.97 -4.28 -43.58
C GLU A 769 -63.20 -3.39 -43.72
N GLY A 770 -63.48 -2.86 -44.95
CA GLY A 770 -64.68 -2.14 -45.28
C GLY A 770 -65.44 -2.80 -46.41
#